data_cd1452912817d8d56259397151694aad
#
_entry.id   cd1452912817d8d56259397151694aad
#
_cell.length_a   1.000
_cell.length_b   1.000
_cell.length_c   1.000
_cell.angle_alpha   90.00
_cell.angle_beta   90.00
_cell.angle_gamma   90.00
#
_symmetry.space_group_name_H-M   'P 1'
#
loop_
_entity.id
_entity.type
_entity.pdbx_description
1 polymer ?
#
loop_
_entity_poly.entity_id
_entity_poly.type
_entity_poly.pdbx_seq_one_letter_code
_entity_poly.pdbx_strand_id
1 'polypeptide(L)'
;MKLKSTCFLFNLIIFLTSISFAQDDFETWPLSFDTTDSGINVSQETTIVDEGSSSAKVVVNTGSQGSTDWRKNITLSSGVTYTISFRIYHTEGNMRARIYAGGYRNYSLYATTGEWQTIIYDFLPSSTGTYDIGLRFYDVSGFDGSEIVYVDDFQIRSNITYSSNTTISSNATYNDVTVNNGVTLTIDKTGSLNAYGNLSNNGTLNINSDSDEFGSLIVQGTSSGNITYKRFVSDEGTDEWDLIGSPVVGQTISNFVSANSSLATSGSDYAIGVFSNDGSTDTASAMYSMLSSADLSGSLSSGAGYSMATDETDSPGTTLDFTGTVNTSSNVTVAIDDQTGTLTNFGKWNLIANPYPSFINANSPTSGTDFMTINVSNLHSSYAYIYGYDGDGTWTLYNNSSSATYIAPGQAFFVASDDSGGNTVTFSEAMQTVSGTDDFITGDIVEDSFELILKLYEGDTEIDYTRFYFKEGLNLSLDPGYDAGHFNQEASLMSRLLEEDEGVGFVINAMGLENLNDAVIPLVINKESGDNFRISIDTFGIYADTNVYLEDNQNGIMTLLNEEDFELTPESTLSGAGRFYLHLTEDTFSNEDEVETNLLNVFKADYNNFITVEGLATESNQTNLKLYNLLGKEVLSTTLPNNNNTQTISTEGLSTGIYVIKLESGNYLLTKKLIIK
;
A
#
# COMPACT_ATOMS: atom_id res chain seq x y z
N MET A 1 37.86 33.22 51.24
CA MET A 1 36.68 33.72 50.58
C MET A 1 36.93 33.71 49.07
N LYS A 2 36.60 32.59 48.39
CA LYS A 2 36.79 32.44 46.93
C LYS A 2 35.41 32.56 46.26
N LEU A 3 35.21 33.64 45.53
CA LEU A 3 34.03 33.82 44.67
C LEU A 3 34.11 32.81 43.50
N LYS A 4 33.12 31.94 43.41
CA LYS A 4 32.88 31.15 42.18
C LYS A 4 31.99 31.98 41.25
N SER A 5 32.56 32.39 40.12
CA SER A 5 31.80 32.99 39.03
C SER A 5 31.07 31.87 38.30
N THR A 6 29.74 31.84 38.42
CA THR A 6 28.87 30.97 37.65
C THR A 6 28.49 31.70 36.37
N CYS A 7 29.08 31.30 35.26
CA CYS A 7 28.69 31.77 33.94
C CYS A 7 27.38 31.10 33.57
N PHE A 8 26.28 31.88 33.58
CA PHE A 8 24.99 31.43 33.02
C PHE A 8 25.08 31.54 31.46
N LEU A 9 25.23 30.44 30.81
CA LEU A 9 24.98 30.37 29.36
C LEU A 9 23.47 30.50 29.18
N PHE A 10 23.01 31.63 28.68
CA PHE A 10 21.67 31.78 28.15
C PHE A 10 21.64 31.07 26.79
N ASN A 11 21.15 29.84 26.73
CA ASN A 11 20.74 29.23 25.49
C ASN A 11 19.49 29.99 25.00
N LEU A 12 19.70 30.87 24.04
CA LEU A 12 18.62 31.45 23.25
C LEU A 12 18.04 30.37 22.37
N ILE A 13 17.06 29.64 22.87
CA ILE A 13 16.23 28.76 22.04
C ILE A 13 15.40 29.66 21.13
N ILE A 14 15.86 29.90 19.92
CA ILE A 14 15.04 30.48 18.88
C ILE A 14 14.04 29.38 18.48
N PHE A 15 12.80 29.51 19.00
CA PHE A 15 11.67 28.79 18.41
C PHE A 15 11.49 29.33 16.99
N LEU A 16 12.08 28.67 16.03
CA LEU A 16 11.66 28.74 14.63
C LEU A 16 10.32 28.02 14.55
N THR A 17 9.24 28.72 14.86
CA THR A 17 7.92 28.29 14.44
C THR A 17 7.95 28.23 12.94
N SER A 18 7.75 27.07 12.36
CA SER A 18 7.46 26.89 10.94
C SER A 18 6.22 27.75 10.63
N ILE A 19 6.43 28.88 9.99
CA ILE A 19 5.33 29.74 9.56
C ILE A 19 4.89 29.14 8.21
N SER A 20 4.00 28.15 8.27
CA SER A 20 3.19 27.77 7.11
C SER A 20 2.22 28.92 6.87
N PHE A 21 2.50 29.75 5.87
CA PHE A 21 1.58 30.78 5.47
C PHE A 21 0.51 30.20 4.55
N ALA A 22 -0.65 30.78 4.72
CA ALA A 22 -1.90 30.49 4.06
C ALA A 22 -1.73 29.92 2.65
N GLN A 23 -1.79 28.64 2.58
CA GLN A 23 -2.18 27.91 1.39
C GLN A 23 -3.64 28.24 1.16
N ASP A 24 -4.01 28.66 -0.01
CA ASP A 24 -5.40 28.72 -0.45
C ASP A 24 -5.52 27.74 -1.60
N ASP A 25 -6.00 26.54 -1.28
CA ASP A 25 -6.23 25.44 -2.21
C ASP A 25 -7.58 25.59 -2.93
N PHE A 26 -8.30 26.69 -2.64
CA PHE A 26 -9.61 27.02 -3.18
C PHE A 26 -10.73 26.00 -2.89
N GLU A 27 -10.55 25.13 -1.93
CA GLU A 27 -11.55 24.13 -1.50
C GLU A 27 -12.61 24.70 -0.58
N THR A 28 -12.29 25.82 0.14
CA THR A 28 -13.21 26.48 1.07
C THR A 28 -13.78 27.75 0.47
N TRP A 29 -15.10 27.80 0.26
CA TRP A 29 -15.79 28.94 -0.31
C TRP A 29 -16.80 29.57 0.69
N PRO A 30 -17.01 30.93 0.69
CA PRO A 30 -16.35 31.94 -0.16
C PRO A 30 -14.90 32.22 0.23
N LEU A 31 -14.07 32.58 -0.75
CA LEU A 31 -12.67 32.92 -0.55
C LEU A 31 -12.50 34.23 0.25
N SER A 32 -11.45 34.27 1.06
CA SER A 32 -11.09 35.46 1.86
C SER A 32 -9.91 36.20 1.24
N PHE A 33 -10.16 37.05 0.24
CA PHE A 33 -9.19 37.99 -0.32
C PHE A 33 -9.52 39.42 0.11
N ASP A 34 -8.48 40.20 0.51
CA ASP A 34 -8.63 41.55 1.05
C ASP A 34 -8.96 42.57 -0.02
N THR A 35 -8.47 42.34 -1.25
CA THR A 35 -8.73 43.17 -2.41
C THR A 35 -9.30 42.34 -3.55
N THR A 36 -10.49 42.67 -4.00
CA THR A 36 -11.09 42.16 -5.23
C THR A 36 -11.67 43.35 -5.97
N ASP A 37 -11.01 43.74 -7.05
CA ASP A 37 -11.38 44.93 -7.83
C ASP A 37 -12.70 44.75 -8.55
N SER A 38 -13.40 45.86 -8.83
CA SER A 38 -14.71 45.87 -9.48
C SER A 38 -14.72 45.40 -10.95
N GLY A 39 -13.54 45.29 -11.57
CA GLY A 39 -13.38 44.81 -12.94
C GLY A 39 -13.27 43.28 -13.04
N ILE A 40 -13.34 42.57 -11.94
CA ILE A 40 -13.32 41.11 -11.90
C ILE A 40 -14.46 40.56 -11.05
N ASN A 41 -14.96 39.38 -11.45
CA ASN A 41 -15.84 38.55 -10.62
C ASN A 41 -15.18 37.21 -10.35
N VAL A 42 -15.11 36.80 -9.10
CA VAL A 42 -14.52 35.52 -8.69
C VAL A 42 -15.61 34.60 -8.15
N SER A 43 -15.65 33.38 -8.65
CA SER A 43 -16.61 32.35 -8.25
C SER A 43 -15.95 30.98 -8.19
N GLN A 44 -16.55 30.05 -7.45
CA GLN A 44 -16.14 28.65 -7.44
C GLN A 44 -16.30 28.01 -8.81
N GLU A 45 -15.35 27.18 -9.21
CA GLU A 45 -15.37 26.31 -10.37
C GLU A 45 -15.09 24.87 -9.91
N THR A 46 -15.80 23.89 -10.45
CA THR A 46 -15.68 22.47 -10.08
C THR A 46 -15.42 21.54 -11.25
N THR A 47 -15.26 22.11 -12.45
CA THR A 47 -15.00 21.33 -13.67
C THR A 47 -13.57 21.49 -14.19
N ILE A 48 -13.03 22.73 -14.10
CA ILE A 48 -11.65 23.05 -14.48
C ILE A 48 -10.88 23.25 -13.17
N VAL A 49 -10.30 22.19 -12.64
CA VAL A 49 -9.61 22.12 -11.36
C VAL A 49 -8.22 21.53 -11.60
N ASP A 50 -7.20 22.01 -10.91
CA ASP A 50 -5.83 21.46 -10.95
C ASP A 50 -5.66 20.41 -9.86
N GLU A 51 -5.99 20.76 -8.61
CA GLU A 51 -5.95 19.88 -7.44
C GLU A 51 -7.26 19.97 -6.64
N GLY A 52 -7.62 18.89 -5.97
CA GLY A 52 -8.83 18.84 -5.14
C GLY A 52 -10.14 18.76 -5.93
N SER A 53 -11.15 19.47 -5.46
CA SER A 53 -12.53 19.47 -6.00
C SER A 53 -12.99 20.81 -6.55
N SER A 54 -12.24 21.90 -6.31
CA SER A 54 -12.61 23.22 -6.81
C SER A 54 -11.44 24.17 -7.05
N SER A 55 -11.61 25.08 -7.99
CA SER A 55 -10.68 26.18 -8.32
C SER A 55 -11.43 27.54 -8.33
N ALA A 56 -10.71 28.61 -8.57
CA ALA A 56 -11.29 29.93 -8.74
C ALA A 56 -11.49 30.29 -10.22
N LYS A 57 -12.72 30.52 -10.62
CA LYS A 57 -13.06 31.12 -11.92
C LYS A 57 -13.04 32.63 -11.78
N VAL A 58 -12.10 33.29 -12.43
CA VAL A 58 -11.98 34.75 -12.50
C VAL A 58 -12.51 35.25 -13.84
N VAL A 59 -13.66 35.96 -13.82
CA VAL A 59 -14.22 36.61 -14.99
C VAL A 59 -13.75 38.06 -15.00
N VAL A 60 -12.97 38.45 -15.97
CA VAL A 60 -12.46 39.82 -16.15
C VAL A 60 -13.40 40.57 -17.06
N ASN A 61 -14.01 41.67 -16.57
CA ASN A 61 -15.09 42.41 -17.24
C ASN A 61 -14.60 43.77 -17.76
N THR A 62 -13.33 44.03 -17.79
CA THR A 62 -12.76 45.33 -18.22
C THR A 62 -11.37 45.17 -18.78
N GLY A 63 -11.03 45.93 -19.84
CA GLY A 63 -9.66 46.10 -20.32
C GLY A 63 -8.82 47.07 -19.47
N SER A 64 -9.40 47.68 -18.42
CA SER A 64 -8.70 48.60 -17.55
C SER A 64 -7.88 47.86 -16.48
N GLN A 65 -6.59 47.71 -16.70
CA GLN A 65 -5.66 46.98 -15.81
C GLN A 65 -5.64 47.50 -14.37
N GLY A 66 -5.99 48.77 -14.14
CA GLY A 66 -6.07 49.35 -12.80
C GLY A 66 -7.25 48.91 -11.95
N SER A 67 -8.14 48.06 -12.51
CA SER A 67 -9.36 47.59 -11.84
C SER A 67 -9.48 46.06 -11.85
N THR A 68 -8.37 45.34 -11.89
CA THR A 68 -8.33 43.86 -12.01
C THR A 68 -7.40 43.20 -10.98
N ASP A 69 -7.19 43.85 -9.82
CA ASP A 69 -6.40 43.30 -8.76
C ASP A 69 -7.20 42.32 -7.92
N TRP A 70 -6.56 41.23 -7.57
CA TRP A 70 -7.06 40.19 -6.66
C TRP A 70 -5.96 39.79 -5.67
N ARG A 71 -6.00 40.29 -4.43
CA ARG A 71 -4.89 40.24 -3.49
C ARG A 71 -5.32 39.89 -2.07
N LYS A 72 -4.38 39.29 -1.33
CA LYS A 72 -4.49 38.95 0.09
C LYS A 72 -3.37 39.65 0.89
N ASN A 73 -3.69 40.10 2.07
CA ASN A 73 -2.75 40.74 3.01
C ASN A 73 -2.02 39.67 3.82
N ILE A 74 -0.69 39.56 3.65
CA ILE A 74 0.11 38.50 4.28
C ILE A 74 1.26 39.15 5.04
N THR A 75 1.46 38.75 6.31
CA THR A 75 2.57 39.21 7.13
C THR A 75 3.80 38.37 6.84
N LEU A 76 4.88 39.00 6.36
CA LEU A 76 6.15 38.38 6.02
C LEU A 76 7.29 38.96 6.85
N SER A 77 8.32 38.13 7.09
CA SER A 77 9.51 38.51 7.86
C SER A 77 10.64 38.99 6.96
N SER A 78 11.34 40.06 7.34
CA SER A 78 12.53 40.52 6.59
C SER A 78 13.68 39.49 6.67
N GLY A 79 14.45 39.41 5.63
CA GLY A 79 15.60 38.49 5.56
C GLY A 79 15.23 37.02 5.23
N VAL A 80 13.96 36.70 5.08
CA VAL A 80 13.46 35.39 4.64
C VAL A 80 12.98 35.54 3.20
N THR A 81 13.48 34.70 2.30
CA THR A 81 12.95 34.60 0.93
C THR A 81 11.72 33.71 0.95
N TYR A 82 10.66 34.19 0.33
CA TYR A 82 9.40 33.46 0.14
C TYR A 82 9.17 33.19 -1.33
N THR A 83 8.93 31.95 -1.67
CA THR A 83 8.48 31.56 -3.00
C THR A 83 6.96 31.65 -3.04
N ILE A 84 6.45 32.45 -3.97
CA ILE A 84 5.04 32.69 -4.23
C ILE A 84 4.68 32.01 -5.52
N SER A 85 3.69 31.14 -5.53
CA SER A 85 3.22 30.44 -6.73
C SER A 85 1.71 30.44 -6.86
N PHE A 86 1.24 30.36 -8.10
CA PHE A 86 -0.15 30.15 -8.49
C PHE A 86 -0.21 29.19 -9.66
N ARG A 87 -1.21 28.33 -9.68
CA ARG A 87 -1.61 27.56 -10.87
C ARG A 87 -2.58 28.37 -11.68
N ILE A 88 -2.35 28.52 -12.97
CA ILE A 88 -3.13 29.36 -13.88
C ILE A 88 -3.55 28.52 -15.09
N TYR A 89 -4.82 28.61 -15.46
CA TYR A 89 -5.35 27.97 -16.67
C TYR A 89 -6.05 29.02 -17.55
N HIS A 90 -5.64 29.08 -18.80
CA HIS A 90 -6.26 29.95 -19.79
C HIS A 90 -7.13 29.15 -20.75
N THR A 91 -8.35 29.64 -21.01
CA THR A 91 -9.25 29.07 -22.02
C THR A 91 -9.00 29.68 -23.39
N GLU A 92 -8.69 30.99 -23.42
CA GLU A 92 -8.46 31.78 -24.63
C GLU A 92 -7.13 32.52 -24.49
N GLY A 93 -6.44 32.76 -25.57
CA GLY A 93 -5.11 33.36 -25.57
C GLY A 93 -5.11 34.90 -25.51
N ASN A 94 -6.03 35.53 -24.80
CA ASN A 94 -6.27 36.98 -24.80
C ASN A 94 -6.07 37.64 -23.43
N MET A 95 -6.00 36.91 -22.34
CA MET A 95 -5.79 37.40 -20.98
C MET A 95 -4.56 36.76 -20.34
N ARG A 96 -3.80 37.47 -19.52
CA ARG A 96 -2.70 36.93 -18.69
C ARG A 96 -2.82 37.38 -17.24
N ALA A 97 -2.43 36.49 -16.34
CA ALA A 97 -2.26 36.79 -14.94
C ALA A 97 -0.82 37.30 -14.65
N ARG A 98 -0.68 38.15 -13.66
CA ARG A 98 0.64 38.66 -13.21
C ARG A 98 0.70 38.67 -11.69
N ILE A 99 1.75 38.10 -11.13
CA ILE A 99 2.00 38.13 -9.67
C ILE A 99 2.21 39.56 -9.21
N TYR A 100 1.58 39.90 -8.09
CA TYR A 100 1.89 41.08 -7.29
C TYR A 100 2.49 40.66 -5.96
N ALA A 101 3.69 41.14 -5.67
CA ALA A 101 4.42 40.93 -4.41
C ALA A 101 5.33 42.11 -4.15
N GLY A 102 4.85 43.11 -3.38
CA GLY A 102 5.52 44.39 -3.21
C GLY A 102 5.80 45.13 -4.53
N GLY A 103 5.05 44.80 -5.60
CA GLY A 103 5.15 45.29 -6.95
C GLY A 103 4.75 44.20 -7.96
N TYR A 104 4.62 44.60 -9.24
CA TYR A 104 4.24 43.67 -10.31
C TYR A 104 5.43 42.83 -10.75
N ARG A 105 5.25 41.51 -10.84
CA ARG A 105 6.31 40.50 -11.08
C ARG A 105 6.04 39.70 -12.34
N ASN A 106 6.26 38.38 -12.29
CA ASN A 106 6.17 37.44 -13.40
C ASN A 106 4.74 37.32 -13.94
N TYR A 107 4.64 37.06 -15.26
CA TYR A 107 3.38 36.83 -15.97
C TYR A 107 3.18 35.35 -16.27
N SER A 108 1.90 34.94 -16.39
CA SER A 108 1.55 33.70 -17.05
C SER A 108 1.78 33.76 -18.56
N LEU A 109 1.94 32.61 -19.18
CA LEU A 109 2.05 32.45 -20.64
C LEU A 109 0.63 32.41 -21.23
N TYR A 110 0.11 33.56 -21.61
CA TYR A 110 -1.28 33.69 -22.07
C TYR A 110 -1.63 32.84 -23.30
N ALA A 111 -0.64 32.55 -24.16
CA ALA A 111 -0.82 31.73 -25.35
C ALA A 111 -0.89 30.21 -25.05
N THR A 112 -0.53 29.79 -23.84
CA THR A 112 -0.69 28.42 -23.36
C THR A 112 -2.11 28.26 -22.85
N THR A 113 -2.96 27.60 -23.64
CA THR A 113 -4.40 27.42 -23.35
C THR A 113 -4.74 25.94 -23.22
N GLY A 114 -5.75 25.61 -22.41
CA GLY A 114 -6.23 24.24 -22.26
C GLY A 114 -5.39 23.39 -21.30
N GLU A 115 -4.40 23.97 -20.63
CA GLU A 115 -3.57 23.28 -19.64
C GLU A 115 -3.19 24.20 -18.48
N TRP A 116 -2.94 23.60 -17.32
CA TRP A 116 -2.47 24.31 -16.14
C TRP A 116 -0.98 24.66 -16.24
N GLN A 117 -0.61 25.86 -15.82
CA GLN A 117 0.76 26.33 -15.76
C GLN A 117 1.05 26.96 -14.40
N THR A 118 2.27 26.77 -13.88
CA THR A 118 2.72 27.44 -12.65
C THR A 118 3.36 28.78 -13.00
N ILE A 119 2.92 29.85 -12.33
CA ILE A 119 3.69 31.09 -12.26
C ILE A 119 4.30 31.25 -10.87
N ILE A 120 5.57 31.66 -10.83
CA ILE A 120 6.36 31.66 -9.60
C ILE A 120 7.19 32.95 -9.48
N TYR A 121 7.39 33.41 -8.25
CA TYR A 121 8.27 34.53 -7.94
C TYR A 121 8.85 34.42 -6.54
N ASP A 122 10.18 34.56 -6.41
CA ASP A 122 10.86 34.65 -5.13
C ASP A 122 10.86 36.09 -4.62
N PHE A 123 10.23 36.30 -3.47
CA PHE A 123 10.07 37.59 -2.83
C PHE A 123 10.88 37.65 -1.54
N LEU A 124 11.80 38.63 -1.44
CA LEU A 124 12.53 38.95 -0.23
C LEU A 124 11.98 40.26 0.36
N PRO A 125 11.21 40.22 1.45
CA PRO A 125 10.68 41.42 2.09
C PRO A 125 11.80 42.33 2.62
N SER A 126 11.72 43.61 2.33
CA SER A 126 12.70 44.62 2.82
C SER A 126 12.55 44.95 4.30
N SER A 127 11.39 44.69 4.88
CA SER A 127 11.06 44.84 6.32
C SER A 127 10.04 43.80 6.73
N THR A 128 10.02 43.44 8.01
CA THR A 128 8.93 42.65 8.56
C THR A 128 7.64 43.48 8.59
N GLY A 129 6.57 42.92 8.01
CA GLY A 129 5.29 43.64 7.93
C GLY A 129 4.30 42.95 7.00
N THR A 130 3.13 43.58 6.83
CA THR A 130 2.07 43.07 5.93
C THR A 130 2.30 43.53 4.50
N TYR A 131 2.21 42.60 3.58
CA TYR A 131 2.37 42.80 2.15
C TYR A 131 1.12 42.34 1.41
N ASP A 132 0.72 43.10 0.36
CA ASP A 132 -0.27 42.63 -0.59
C ASP A 132 0.37 41.62 -1.51
N ILE A 133 -0.16 40.41 -1.54
CA ILE A 133 0.27 39.32 -2.43
C ILE A 133 -0.93 38.81 -3.21
N GLY A 134 -0.78 38.60 -4.50
CA GLY A 134 -1.86 38.11 -5.32
C GLY A 134 -1.63 38.29 -6.82
N LEU A 135 -2.70 38.51 -7.55
CA LEU A 135 -2.69 38.59 -9.00
C LEU A 135 -3.27 39.91 -9.50
N ARG A 136 -2.85 40.30 -10.69
CA ARG A 136 -3.50 41.27 -11.57
C ARG A 136 -3.68 40.64 -12.94
N PHE A 137 -4.83 40.90 -13.57
CA PHE A 137 -5.14 40.37 -14.89
C PHE A 137 -4.96 41.46 -15.95
N TYR A 138 -4.42 41.06 -17.11
CA TYR A 138 -4.08 41.98 -18.20
C TYR A 138 -4.63 41.45 -19.52
N ASP A 139 -5.41 42.27 -20.19
CA ASP A 139 -5.78 42.08 -21.58
C ASP A 139 -4.55 42.21 -22.51
N VAL A 140 -4.44 41.29 -23.46
CA VAL A 140 -3.33 41.19 -24.40
C VAL A 140 -3.72 41.54 -25.81
N SER A 141 -4.98 41.29 -26.19
CA SER A 141 -5.45 41.38 -27.59
C SER A 141 -6.39 42.53 -27.90
N GLY A 142 -6.77 43.30 -26.90
CA GLY A 142 -7.86 44.29 -26.95
C GLY A 142 -9.16 43.68 -26.44
N PHE A 143 -9.64 44.24 -25.33
CA PHE A 143 -10.80 43.74 -24.61
C PHE A 143 -12.04 43.74 -25.47
N ASP A 144 -12.61 42.55 -25.67
CA ASP A 144 -13.76 42.33 -26.56
C ASP A 144 -15.01 41.82 -25.83
N GLY A 145 -14.95 41.77 -24.49
CA GLY A 145 -16.02 41.32 -23.61
C GLY A 145 -15.48 40.70 -22.33
N SER A 146 -16.26 39.79 -21.73
CA SER A 146 -15.80 39.07 -20.52
C SER A 146 -14.83 37.97 -20.90
N GLU A 147 -13.67 37.97 -20.25
CA GLU A 147 -12.60 36.98 -20.43
C GLU A 147 -12.41 36.18 -19.16
N ILE A 148 -12.02 34.91 -19.27
CA ILE A 148 -11.97 33.97 -18.14
C ILE A 148 -10.55 33.45 -17.94
N VAL A 149 -10.10 33.49 -16.69
CA VAL A 149 -8.87 32.82 -16.22
C VAL A 149 -9.24 31.96 -15.01
N TYR A 150 -8.78 30.72 -14.98
CA TYR A 150 -8.91 29.89 -13.78
C TYR A 150 -7.61 29.96 -13.00
N VAL A 151 -7.75 29.98 -11.67
CA VAL A 151 -6.65 30.07 -10.71
C VAL A 151 -6.83 29.00 -9.66
N ASP A 152 -5.73 28.30 -9.35
CA ASP A 152 -5.70 27.29 -8.32
C ASP A 152 -4.39 27.32 -7.56
N ASP A 153 -4.28 26.58 -6.47
CA ASP A 153 -3.07 26.34 -5.68
C ASP A 153 -2.22 27.60 -5.43
N PHE A 154 -2.78 28.58 -4.70
CA PHE A 154 -2.04 29.74 -4.23
C PHE A 154 -1.16 29.38 -3.06
N GLN A 155 0.16 29.41 -3.22
CA GLN A 155 1.13 29.03 -2.24
C GLN A 155 2.12 30.15 -1.91
N ILE A 156 2.47 30.27 -0.61
CA ILE A 156 3.59 31.08 -0.15
C ILE A 156 4.41 30.22 0.81
N ARG A 157 5.62 29.85 0.40
CA ARG A 157 6.53 29.04 1.21
C ARG A 157 7.86 29.74 1.40
N SER A 158 8.39 29.70 2.64
CA SER A 158 9.71 30.24 2.92
C SER A 158 10.81 29.31 2.45
N ASN A 159 11.94 29.87 1.99
CA ASN A 159 13.18 29.13 1.84
C ASN A 159 13.95 29.14 3.15
N ILE A 160 14.66 28.06 3.47
CA ILE A 160 15.45 27.91 4.68
C ILE A 160 16.92 27.60 4.38
N THR A 161 17.82 28.22 5.14
CA THR A 161 19.24 27.85 5.16
C THR A 161 19.67 27.52 6.57
N TYR A 162 20.02 26.27 6.82
CA TYR A 162 20.57 25.81 8.09
C TYR A 162 22.07 26.18 8.14
N SER A 163 22.43 27.10 9.04
CA SER A 163 23.79 27.60 9.26
C SER A 163 24.40 27.16 10.59
N SER A 164 23.65 26.40 11.39
CA SER A 164 24.09 25.77 12.63
C SER A 164 23.40 24.41 12.77
N ASN A 165 23.98 23.51 13.56
CA ASN A 165 23.41 22.20 13.83
C ASN A 165 22.00 22.34 14.38
N THR A 166 21.06 21.63 13.76
CA THR A 166 19.63 21.73 14.06
C THR A 166 18.98 20.36 14.06
N THR A 167 18.02 20.14 14.94
CA THR A 167 17.15 18.94 14.94
C THR A 167 15.72 19.36 14.68
N ILE A 168 15.05 18.66 13.75
CA ILE A 168 13.64 18.79 13.41
C ILE A 168 12.91 17.64 14.11
N SER A 169 12.05 17.94 15.10
CA SER A 169 11.27 16.95 15.87
C SER A 169 9.75 17.12 15.65
N SER A 170 9.34 17.86 14.63
CA SER A 170 7.95 18.06 14.22
C SER A 170 7.91 18.34 12.73
N ASN A 171 6.71 18.44 12.16
CA ASN A 171 6.57 18.70 10.73
C ASN A 171 7.13 20.08 10.35
N ALA A 172 8.05 20.13 9.41
CA ALA A 172 8.62 21.34 8.84
C ALA A 172 8.40 21.38 7.33
N THR A 173 7.94 22.51 6.82
CA THR A 173 7.62 22.68 5.41
C THR A 173 8.29 23.95 4.88
N TYR A 174 9.03 23.79 3.80
CA TYR A 174 9.72 24.91 3.13
C TYR A 174 9.61 24.74 1.60
N ASN A 175 9.94 25.82 0.87
CA ASN A 175 10.18 25.71 -0.57
C ASN A 175 11.59 25.13 -0.80
N ASP A 176 12.64 25.96 -0.81
CA ASP A 176 14.00 25.47 -0.94
C ASP A 176 14.65 25.28 0.44
N VAL A 177 15.42 24.21 0.57
CA VAL A 177 16.17 23.86 1.78
C VAL A 177 17.65 23.79 1.46
N THR A 178 18.48 24.54 2.21
CA THR A 178 19.93 24.48 2.11
C THR A 178 20.54 24.09 3.47
N VAL A 179 21.42 23.09 3.47
CA VAL A 179 22.27 22.76 4.62
C VAL A 179 23.69 23.18 4.29
N ASN A 180 24.24 24.12 5.06
CA ASN A 180 25.58 24.65 4.82
C ASN A 180 26.68 23.64 5.16
N ASN A 181 27.83 23.80 4.52
CA ASN A 181 29.01 22.99 4.81
C ASN A 181 29.41 23.08 6.30
N GLY A 182 29.69 21.92 6.91
CA GLY A 182 30.02 21.79 8.32
C GLY A 182 28.83 21.86 9.28
N VAL A 183 27.60 21.97 8.76
CA VAL A 183 26.36 21.91 9.54
C VAL A 183 25.77 20.52 9.49
N THR A 184 25.27 20.05 10.64
CA THR A 184 24.45 18.83 10.74
C THR A 184 22.99 19.20 10.92
N LEU A 185 22.14 18.79 9.98
CA LEU A 185 20.71 18.77 10.10
C LEU A 185 20.26 17.35 10.43
N THR A 186 19.51 17.19 11.52
CA THR A 186 18.92 15.90 11.90
C THR A 186 17.39 16.02 11.83
N ILE A 187 16.74 15.15 11.10
CA ILE A 187 15.31 14.90 11.19
C ILE A 187 15.15 13.77 12.19
N ASP A 188 14.52 14.05 13.33
CA ASP A 188 14.31 13.06 14.37
C ASP A 188 13.21 12.08 13.95
N LYS A 189 13.10 10.92 14.60
CA LYS A 189 12.12 9.88 14.30
C LYS A 189 10.67 10.38 14.31
N THR A 190 10.34 11.40 15.13
CA THR A 190 9.02 12.06 15.19
C THR A 190 8.91 13.28 14.27
N GLY A 191 10.00 13.63 13.58
CA GLY A 191 10.09 14.82 12.73
C GLY A 191 9.88 14.52 11.25
N SER A 192 9.49 15.55 10.50
CA SER A 192 9.45 15.48 9.05
C SER A 192 9.88 16.78 8.39
N LEU A 193 10.42 16.67 7.18
CA LEU A 193 10.79 17.81 6.34
C LEU A 193 10.20 17.63 4.95
N ASN A 194 9.34 18.57 4.53
CA ASN A 194 8.85 18.64 3.16
C ASN A 194 9.45 19.86 2.46
N ALA A 195 10.28 19.61 1.44
CA ALA A 195 10.84 20.61 0.54
C ALA A 195 10.07 20.57 -0.78
N TYR A 196 9.18 21.53 -1.00
CA TYR A 196 8.42 21.69 -2.24
C TYR A 196 9.30 22.15 -3.43
N GLY A 197 10.45 22.77 -3.14
CA GLY A 197 11.48 23.11 -4.09
C GLY A 197 12.67 22.18 -3.98
N ASN A 198 13.86 22.74 -3.97
CA ASN A 198 15.11 22.01 -4.04
C ASN A 198 15.73 21.77 -2.67
N LEU A 199 16.42 20.64 -2.52
CA LEU A 199 17.30 20.36 -1.40
C LEU A 199 18.78 20.49 -1.84
N SER A 200 19.51 21.41 -1.21
CA SER A 200 20.96 21.56 -1.39
C SER A 200 21.69 21.17 -0.10
N ASN A 201 22.07 19.90 0.03
CA ASN A 201 22.82 19.44 1.18
C ASN A 201 24.34 19.54 0.95
N ASN A 202 24.97 20.59 1.49
CA ASN A 202 26.43 20.76 1.48
C ASN A 202 27.06 20.34 2.81
N GLY A 203 26.25 19.94 3.80
CA GLY A 203 26.64 19.53 5.15
C GLY A 203 26.41 18.04 5.39
N THR A 204 25.86 17.74 6.55
CA THR A 204 25.40 16.39 6.93
C THR A 204 23.90 16.45 7.17
N LEU A 205 23.11 15.57 6.54
CA LEU A 205 21.70 15.41 6.79
C LEU A 205 21.42 13.98 7.21
N ASN A 206 20.96 13.82 8.46
CA ASN A 206 20.57 12.52 9.02
C ASN A 206 19.07 12.47 9.25
N ILE A 207 18.46 11.30 8.99
CA ILE A 207 17.08 11.01 9.30
C ILE A 207 17.07 9.80 10.20
N ASN A 208 16.47 9.94 11.39
CA ASN A 208 16.44 8.90 12.41
C ASN A 208 15.15 8.08 12.32
N SER A 209 15.25 6.81 12.70
CA SER A 209 14.13 5.96 13.08
C SER A 209 14.47 5.09 14.28
N ASP A 210 13.48 4.46 14.88
CA ASP A 210 13.62 3.30 15.75
C ASP A 210 12.64 2.20 15.30
N SER A 211 12.28 1.27 16.18
CA SER A 211 11.34 0.17 15.88
C SER A 211 9.95 0.67 15.51
N ASP A 212 9.49 1.80 16.07
CA ASP A 212 8.09 2.23 16.04
C ASP A 212 7.87 3.56 15.32
N GLU A 213 8.93 4.39 15.18
CA GLU A 213 8.81 5.76 14.67
C GLU A 213 9.87 6.06 13.60
N PHE A 214 9.46 6.74 12.53
CA PHE A 214 10.27 6.95 11.33
C PHE A 214 10.26 8.41 10.90
N GLY A 215 11.43 9.08 11.01
CA GLY A 215 11.61 10.42 10.43
C GLY A 215 11.40 10.40 8.92
N SER A 216 10.91 11.50 8.35
CA SER A 216 10.48 11.56 6.94
C SER A 216 11.04 12.78 6.21
N LEU A 217 11.46 12.58 4.96
CA LEU A 217 11.91 13.64 4.05
C LEU A 217 11.25 13.49 2.70
N ILE A 218 10.57 14.54 2.25
CA ILE A 218 10.05 14.67 0.88
C ILE A 218 10.76 15.82 0.18
N VAL A 219 11.20 15.61 -1.07
CA VAL A 219 11.77 16.63 -1.93
C VAL A 219 11.08 16.58 -3.28
N GLN A 220 10.22 17.56 -3.57
CA GLN A 220 9.45 17.60 -4.84
C GLN A 220 10.27 18.21 -6.01
N GLY A 221 11.27 19.02 -5.71
CA GLY A 221 12.19 19.54 -6.71
C GLY A 221 13.41 18.65 -6.92
N THR A 222 14.58 19.26 -7.11
CA THR A 222 15.85 18.53 -7.25
C THR A 222 16.57 18.39 -5.93
N SER A 223 17.31 17.28 -5.74
CA SER A 223 18.16 17.07 -4.57
C SER A 223 19.65 17.00 -4.97
N SER A 224 20.49 17.61 -4.16
CA SER A 224 21.95 17.54 -4.29
C SER A 224 22.62 17.25 -2.94
N GLY A 225 23.70 16.46 -2.98
CA GLY A 225 24.37 15.95 -1.79
C GLY A 225 23.71 14.69 -1.23
N ASN A 226 24.47 13.94 -0.43
CA ASN A 226 23.97 12.70 0.18
C ASN A 226 23.23 13.02 1.48
N ILE A 227 22.26 12.18 1.79
CA ILE A 227 21.61 12.06 3.10
C ILE A 227 21.95 10.71 3.71
N THR A 228 21.79 10.57 5.02
CA THR A 228 21.88 9.26 5.71
C THR A 228 20.55 8.99 6.39
N TYR A 229 19.86 7.92 5.95
CA TYR A 229 18.68 7.40 6.62
C TYR A 229 19.10 6.28 7.57
N LYS A 230 18.78 6.42 8.85
CA LYS A 230 19.06 5.42 9.89
C LYS A 230 17.81 4.55 10.08
N ARG A 231 17.79 3.39 9.42
CA ARG A 231 16.66 2.46 9.47
C ARG A 231 16.89 1.39 10.54
N PHE A 232 15.96 1.24 11.49
CA PHE A 232 16.00 0.18 12.47
C PHE A 232 15.85 -1.19 11.78
N VAL A 233 16.61 -2.16 12.25
CA VAL A 233 16.61 -3.55 11.82
C VAL A 233 16.81 -4.44 13.04
N SER A 234 16.00 -5.46 13.21
CA SER A 234 16.04 -6.44 14.29
C SER A 234 17.32 -7.26 14.25
N ASP A 235 17.69 -7.87 15.39
CA ASP A 235 18.83 -8.78 15.45
C ASP A 235 18.47 -10.19 14.93
N GLU A 236 19.49 -10.99 14.59
CA GLU A 236 19.34 -12.35 14.06
C GLU A 236 18.87 -13.38 15.12
N GLY A 237 18.81 -12.98 16.39
CA GLY A 237 18.40 -13.84 17.52
C GLY A 237 16.94 -13.69 17.91
N THR A 238 16.26 -12.66 17.44
CA THR A 238 14.80 -12.48 17.58
C THR A 238 14.11 -12.90 16.30
N ASP A 239 13.29 -13.80 16.40
CA ASP A 239 12.27 -14.41 15.54
C ASP A 239 12.38 -14.31 14.02
N GLU A 240 13.05 -13.49 13.34
CA GLU A 240 13.28 -13.54 11.91
C GLU A 240 13.79 -12.19 11.35
N TRP A 241 14.31 -12.21 10.16
CA TRP A 241 14.96 -11.07 9.53
C TRP A 241 13.95 -10.08 8.95
N ASP A 242 14.19 -8.78 9.12
CA ASP A 242 13.32 -7.76 8.61
C ASP A 242 13.39 -7.64 7.07
N LEU A 243 12.24 -7.30 6.46
CA LEU A 243 12.18 -6.99 5.04
C LEU A 243 12.45 -5.49 4.83
N ILE A 244 13.62 -5.17 4.31
CA ILE A 244 14.16 -3.81 4.21
C ILE A 244 14.62 -3.52 2.78
N GLY A 245 14.45 -2.27 2.32
CA GLY A 245 15.03 -1.75 1.10
C GLY A 245 15.75 -0.42 1.34
N SER A 246 16.50 0.05 0.35
CA SER A 246 17.22 1.31 0.47
C SER A 246 16.30 2.51 0.21
N PRO A 247 16.07 3.41 1.19
CA PRO A 247 15.31 4.66 0.98
C PRO A 247 16.14 5.74 0.28
N VAL A 248 17.34 5.42 -0.18
CA VAL A 248 18.25 6.32 -0.88
C VAL A 248 18.82 5.67 -2.15
N VAL A 249 19.36 6.49 -3.05
CA VAL A 249 19.91 6.04 -4.33
C VAL A 249 21.43 6.13 -4.35
N GLY A 250 22.06 5.13 -4.96
CA GLY A 250 23.50 5.17 -5.30
C GLY A 250 24.45 4.64 -4.22
N GLN A 251 23.92 4.03 -3.16
CA GLN A 251 24.76 3.37 -2.15
C GLN A 251 25.33 2.05 -2.68
N THR A 252 26.64 1.91 -2.69
CA THR A 252 27.28 0.63 -2.98
C THR A 252 27.20 -0.33 -1.78
N ILE A 253 27.17 -1.64 -2.04
CA ILE A 253 27.19 -2.66 -0.98
C ILE A 253 28.45 -2.51 -0.12
N SER A 254 29.60 -2.20 -0.72
CA SER A 254 30.85 -1.93 0.01
C SER A 254 30.73 -0.78 1.02
N ASN A 255 30.10 0.33 0.60
CA ASN A 255 29.91 1.48 1.49
C ASN A 255 28.88 1.16 2.59
N PHE A 256 27.81 0.44 2.25
CA PHE A 256 26.81 0.03 3.22
C PHE A 256 27.39 -0.88 4.30
N VAL A 257 28.07 -1.96 3.92
CA VAL A 257 28.71 -2.90 4.87
C VAL A 257 29.77 -2.18 5.72
N SER A 258 30.58 -1.28 5.11
CA SER A 258 31.62 -0.55 5.84
C SER A 258 31.05 0.46 6.86
N ALA A 259 29.85 1.01 6.61
CA ALA A 259 29.19 1.93 7.54
C ALA A 259 28.47 1.22 8.67
N ASN A 260 28.11 -0.06 8.50
CA ASN A 260 27.22 -0.82 9.37
C ASN A 260 27.94 -2.03 9.99
N SER A 261 28.73 -1.79 11.04
CA SER A 261 29.44 -2.88 11.74
C SER A 261 28.53 -3.80 12.55
N SER A 262 27.29 -3.37 12.81
CA SER A 262 26.22 -4.14 13.46
C SER A 262 25.47 -5.09 12.53
N LEU A 263 25.76 -5.05 11.23
CA LEU A 263 25.18 -6.00 10.28
C LEU A 263 25.70 -7.41 10.58
N ALA A 264 24.81 -8.37 10.81
CA ALA A 264 25.20 -9.74 11.11
C ALA A 264 25.99 -10.37 9.94
N THR A 265 26.93 -11.27 10.27
CA THR A 265 27.80 -11.91 9.28
C THR A 265 28.05 -13.37 9.58
N SER A 266 28.18 -14.20 8.55
CA SER A 266 28.56 -15.60 8.66
C SER A 266 29.66 -15.93 7.65
N GLY A 267 30.92 -16.04 8.12
CA GLY A 267 32.04 -16.26 7.22
C GLY A 267 32.33 -15.11 6.28
N SER A 268 32.05 -15.28 4.97
CA SER A 268 32.19 -14.26 3.96
C SER A 268 30.86 -13.56 3.63
N ASP A 269 29.77 -14.02 4.19
CA ASP A 269 28.41 -13.63 3.84
C ASP A 269 27.89 -12.59 4.84
N TYR A 270 27.14 -11.64 4.33
CA TYR A 270 26.46 -10.60 5.10
C TYR A 270 24.99 -10.95 5.26
N ALA A 271 24.37 -10.57 6.37
CA ALA A 271 22.93 -10.68 6.55
C ALA A 271 22.16 -9.71 5.65
N ILE A 272 22.29 -9.91 4.35
CA ILE A 272 21.55 -9.24 3.28
C ILE A 272 21.10 -10.32 2.30
N GLY A 273 19.90 -10.81 2.49
CA GLY A 273 19.27 -11.82 1.65
C GLY A 273 18.59 -11.20 0.45
N VAL A 274 18.99 -11.60 -0.75
CA VAL A 274 18.34 -11.22 -2.01
C VAL A 274 17.31 -12.29 -2.35
N PHE A 275 16.06 -11.93 -2.47
CA PHE A 275 15.00 -12.83 -2.93
C PHE A 275 15.06 -13.00 -4.45
N SER A 276 14.94 -14.23 -4.93
CA SER A 276 14.85 -14.57 -6.35
C SER A 276 13.76 -15.62 -6.55
N ASN A 277 12.82 -15.34 -7.43
CA ASN A 277 11.73 -16.25 -7.80
C ASN A 277 12.09 -17.21 -8.96
N ASP A 278 13.35 -17.21 -9.42
CA ASP A 278 13.89 -18.09 -10.47
C ASP A 278 14.71 -19.28 -9.90
N GLY A 279 14.57 -19.55 -8.61
CA GLY A 279 15.28 -20.61 -7.90
C GLY A 279 15.11 -22.01 -8.51
N SER A 280 16.06 -22.88 -8.23
CA SER A 280 16.05 -24.28 -8.72
C SER A 280 15.20 -25.24 -7.89
N THR A 281 14.76 -24.82 -6.72
CA THR A 281 13.94 -25.56 -5.74
C THR A 281 12.82 -24.68 -5.21
N ASP A 282 11.62 -25.21 -5.15
CA ASP A 282 10.41 -24.50 -4.73
C ASP A 282 10.24 -24.56 -3.19
N THR A 283 11.21 -24.02 -2.46
CA THR A 283 11.18 -23.90 -1.00
C THR A 283 11.59 -22.48 -0.58
N ALA A 284 10.99 -21.94 0.47
CA ALA A 284 11.24 -20.56 0.92
C ALA A 284 12.73 -20.26 1.13
N SER A 285 13.46 -21.18 1.78
CA SER A 285 14.90 -21.00 2.02
C SER A 285 15.77 -21.00 0.77
N ALA A 286 15.32 -21.63 -0.33
CA ALA A 286 16.05 -21.67 -1.60
C ALA A 286 15.85 -20.40 -2.43
N MET A 287 14.86 -19.57 -2.10
CA MET A 287 14.59 -18.30 -2.77
C MET A 287 15.54 -17.18 -2.32
N TYR A 288 16.28 -17.34 -1.24
CA TYR A 288 17.22 -16.33 -0.75
C TYR A 288 18.67 -16.69 -1.04
N SER A 289 19.42 -15.71 -1.54
CA SER A 289 20.87 -15.76 -1.65
C SER A 289 21.50 -14.63 -0.84
N MET A 290 22.45 -14.98 0.06
CA MET A 290 23.13 -13.97 0.87
C MET A 290 24.18 -13.23 0.03
N LEU A 291 24.23 -11.89 0.17
CA LEU A 291 25.34 -11.13 -0.39
C LEU A 291 26.62 -11.44 0.35
N SER A 292 27.71 -11.49 -0.39
CA SER A 292 29.04 -11.88 0.13
C SER A 292 30.11 -10.83 -0.19
N SER A 293 31.31 -11.10 0.26
CA SER A 293 32.48 -10.27 -0.12
C SER A 293 32.75 -10.21 -1.63
N ALA A 294 32.15 -11.09 -2.43
CA ALA A 294 32.21 -11.03 -3.90
C ALA A 294 31.29 -9.96 -4.51
N ASP A 295 30.26 -9.54 -3.79
CA ASP A 295 29.19 -8.65 -4.27
C ASP A 295 29.43 -7.16 -3.95
N LEU A 296 30.53 -6.84 -3.26
CA LEU A 296 30.86 -5.49 -2.75
C LEU A 296 30.90 -4.40 -3.82
N SER A 297 31.13 -4.76 -5.08
CA SER A 297 31.14 -3.80 -6.21
C SER A 297 29.73 -3.43 -6.70
N GLY A 298 28.70 -4.16 -6.27
CA GLY A 298 27.30 -3.87 -6.57
C GLY A 298 26.77 -2.70 -5.76
N SER A 299 25.49 -2.37 -6.00
CA SER A 299 24.76 -1.34 -5.24
C SER A 299 23.43 -1.89 -4.77
N LEU A 300 22.93 -1.35 -3.65
CA LEU A 300 21.54 -1.58 -3.25
C LEU A 300 20.61 -0.90 -4.27
N SER A 301 19.75 -1.68 -4.87
CA SER A 301 18.88 -1.19 -5.95
C SER A 301 17.67 -0.46 -5.36
N SER A 302 17.34 0.70 -5.91
CA SER A 302 16.17 1.46 -5.50
C SER A 302 14.88 0.67 -5.80
N GLY A 303 14.01 0.53 -4.82
CA GLY A 303 12.76 -0.23 -4.92
C GLY A 303 12.91 -1.76 -4.78
N ALA A 304 14.12 -2.30 -4.70
CA ALA A 304 14.34 -3.71 -4.37
C ALA A 304 14.31 -3.93 -2.86
N GLY A 305 13.62 -5.01 -2.44
CA GLY A 305 13.61 -5.48 -1.07
C GLY A 305 14.71 -6.51 -0.81
N TYR A 306 15.13 -6.56 0.44
CA TYR A 306 16.13 -7.47 0.96
C TYR A 306 15.65 -7.98 2.32
N SER A 307 16.06 -9.19 2.71
CA SER A 307 15.93 -9.67 4.08
C SER A 307 17.22 -9.32 4.84
N MET A 308 17.11 -8.55 5.93
CA MET A 308 18.29 -8.06 6.68
C MET A 308 18.18 -8.35 8.17
N ALA A 309 19.32 -8.54 8.85
CA ALA A 309 19.41 -8.67 10.30
C ALA A 309 20.69 -8.03 10.85
N THR A 310 20.61 -7.54 12.08
CA THR A 310 21.79 -7.10 12.86
C THR A 310 22.32 -8.23 13.73
N ASP A 311 23.53 -8.06 14.28
CA ASP A 311 24.19 -9.07 15.14
C ASP A 311 23.44 -9.22 16.47
N GLU A 312 23.35 -10.45 17.01
CA GLU A 312 22.70 -10.75 18.30
C GLU A 312 23.21 -9.91 19.48
N THR A 313 24.43 -9.35 19.37
CA THR A 313 24.96 -8.46 20.41
C THR A 313 24.29 -7.10 20.46
N ASP A 314 23.52 -6.74 19.46
CA ASP A 314 22.77 -5.49 19.36
C ASP A 314 21.27 -5.66 19.73
N SER A 315 20.88 -6.80 20.33
CA SER A 315 19.49 -7.13 20.68
C SER A 315 18.76 -6.00 21.44
N PRO A 316 17.50 -5.65 21.08
CA PRO A 316 16.62 -6.32 20.10
C PRO A 316 16.81 -5.87 18.65
N GLY A 317 17.90 -5.26 18.31
CA GLY A 317 18.25 -4.70 17.01
C GLY A 317 18.81 -3.29 17.11
N THR A 318 19.27 -2.73 16.00
CA THR A 318 19.80 -1.36 15.93
C THR A 318 19.58 -0.75 14.56
N THR A 319 19.94 0.54 14.41
CA THR A 319 19.80 1.21 13.11
C THR A 319 20.96 0.92 12.18
N LEU A 320 20.64 0.63 10.91
CA LEU A 320 21.58 0.59 9.79
C LEU A 320 21.55 1.90 9.01
N ASP A 321 22.72 2.41 8.65
CA ASP A 321 22.92 3.68 7.95
C ASP A 321 22.84 3.48 6.42
N PHE A 322 21.77 3.98 5.80
CA PHE A 322 21.63 4.06 4.35
C PHE A 322 22.05 5.44 3.87
N THR A 323 23.16 5.53 3.13
CA THR A 323 23.73 6.81 2.68
C THR A 323 23.73 6.92 1.16
N GLY A 324 23.05 7.93 0.63
CA GLY A 324 22.95 8.18 -0.81
C GLY A 324 22.18 9.46 -1.12
N THR A 325 21.76 9.64 -2.36
CA THR A 325 20.93 10.78 -2.77
C THR A 325 19.46 10.47 -2.60
N VAL A 326 18.64 11.52 -2.41
CA VAL A 326 17.18 11.37 -2.43
C VAL A 326 16.72 11.05 -3.85
N ASN A 327 15.79 10.13 -3.98
CA ASN A 327 15.12 9.89 -5.26
C ASN A 327 14.08 11.00 -5.50
N THR A 328 14.30 11.79 -6.54
CA THR A 328 13.40 12.88 -6.97
C THR A 328 12.80 12.62 -8.36
N SER A 329 12.78 11.37 -8.80
CA SER A 329 12.09 10.97 -10.03
C SER A 329 10.59 10.94 -9.80
N SER A 330 9.80 11.43 -10.75
CA SER A 330 8.34 11.41 -10.67
C SER A 330 7.77 10.00 -10.48
N ASN A 331 8.46 8.98 -11.02
CA ASN A 331 8.13 7.57 -10.86
C ASN A 331 9.40 6.74 -10.68
N VAL A 332 9.36 5.79 -9.75
CA VAL A 332 10.32 4.69 -9.63
C VAL A 332 9.61 3.41 -10.07
N THR A 333 10.10 2.77 -11.12
CA THR A 333 9.53 1.51 -11.61
C THR A 333 10.41 0.34 -11.22
N VAL A 334 9.80 -0.72 -10.69
CA VAL A 334 10.48 -1.96 -10.29
C VAL A 334 9.90 -3.09 -11.13
N ALA A 335 10.76 -3.82 -11.82
CA ALA A 335 10.34 -5.00 -12.57
C ALA A 335 9.89 -6.09 -11.60
N ILE A 336 8.76 -6.72 -11.90
CA ILE A 336 8.26 -7.92 -11.24
C ILE A 336 8.03 -9.01 -12.29
N ASP A 337 8.17 -10.26 -11.89
CA ASP A 337 8.12 -11.39 -12.79
C ASP A 337 7.34 -12.57 -12.18
N ASP A 338 6.80 -13.43 -13.02
CA ASP A 338 6.20 -14.71 -12.64
C ASP A 338 6.94 -15.87 -13.30
N GLN A 339 7.65 -16.65 -12.52
CA GLN A 339 8.37 -17.86 -12.92
C GLN A 339 7.59 -19.15 -12.61
N THR A 340 6.25 -19.07 -12.47
CA THR A 340 5.38 -20.21 -12.09
C THR A 340 5.51 -21.40 -13.01
N GLY A 341 5.92 -21.21 -14.27
CA GLY A 341 6.26 -22.32 -15.16
C GLY A 341 7.41 -23.21 -14.69
N THR A 342 8.24 -22.71 -13.76
CA THR A 342 9.41 -23.38 -13.18
C THR A 342 9.18 -23.73 -11.70
N LEU A 343 8.51 -22.83 -10.96
CA LEU A 343 8.24 -22.93 -9.53
C LEU A 343 6.73 -22.77 -9.28
N THR A 344 6.13 -23.72 -8.56
CA THR A 344 4.68 -23.76 -8.35
C THR A 344 4.21 -22.87 -7.18
N ASN A 345 5.05 -22.72 -6.15
CA ASN A 345 4.68 -21.98 -4.92
C ASN A 345 5.23 -20.56 -4.92
N PHE A 346 6.50 -20.37 -5.24
CA PHE A 346 7.21 -19.10 -5.06
C PHE A 346 7.45 -18.30 -6.35
N GLY A 347 7.20 -18.87 -7.53
CA GLY A 347 7.55 -18.26 -8.81
C GLY A 347 6.89 -16.91 -9.10
N LYS A 348 5.73 -16.64 -8.52
CA LYS A 348 4.99 -15.38 -8.70
C LYS A 348 5.43 -14.24 -7.78
N TRP A 349 6.16 -14.55 -6.69
CA TRP A 349 6.46 -13.59 -5.63
C TRP A 349 7.67 -12.72 -5.95
N ASN A 350 7.58 -11.45 -5.63
CA ASN A 350 8.63 -10.46 -5.83
C ASN A 350 8.78 -9.61 -4.58
N LEU A 351 9.98 -9.48 -4.05
CA LEU A 351 10.27 -8.66 -2.88
C LEU A 351 10.69 -7.26 -3.33
N ILE A 352 9.85 -6.27 -3.05
CA ILE A 352 10.04 -4.87 -3.42
C ILE A 352 10.04 -3.98 -2.18
N ALA A 353 10.44 -2.71 -2.30
CA ALA A 353 10.54 -1.80 -1.16
C ALA A 353 10.16 -0.38 -1.51
N ASN A 354 9.67 0.37 -0.51
CA ASN A 354 9.50 1.82 -0.60
C ASN A 354 10.86 2.50 -0.89
N PRO A 355 11.04 3.14 -2.06
CA PRO A 355 12.33 3.70 -2.47
C PRO A 355 12.59 5.13 -1.95
N TYR A 356 11.70 5.65 -1.11
CA TYR A 356 11.74 7.03 -0.65
C TYR A 356 12.10 7.13 0.84
N PRO A 357 12.79 8.20 1.27
CA PRO A 357 13.01 8.51 2.69
C PRO A 357 11.76 9.16 3.34
N SER A 358 10.58 8.74 2.92
CA SER A 358 9.26 9.18 3.36
C SER A 358 8.32 8.00 3.41
N PHE A 359 7.21 8.14 4.11
CA PHE A 359 6.12 7.19 3.97
C PHE A 359 5.50 7.28 2.58
N ILE A 360 4.82 6.21 2.15
CA ILE A 360 3.94 6.22 0.97
C ILE A 360 2.56 5.67 1.31
N ASN A 361 1.53 6.16 0.63
CA ASN A 361 0.19 5.60 0.71
C ASN A 361 0.16 4.19 0.13
N ALA A 362 -0.24 3.21 0.91
CA ALA A 362 -0.35 1.82 0.49
C ALA A 362 -1.67 1.55 -0.25
N ASN A 363 -2.80 1.96 0.35
CA ASN A 363 -4.14 1.64 -0.11
C ASN A 363 -5.13 2.76 0.33
N SER A 364 -5.37 3.75 -0.46
CA SER A 364 -6.34 4.79 -0.16
C SER A 364 -7.32 4.95 -1.31
N PRO A 365 -8.44 4.22 -1.34
CA PRO A 365 -9.37 4.19 -2.47
C PRO A 365 -9.95 5.57 -2.84
N THR A 366 -9.83 6.55 -1.95
CA THR A 366 -10.30 7.92 -2.18
C THR A 366 -9.27 8.83 -2.83
N SER A 367 -7.97 8.51 -2.76
CA SER A 367 -6.89 9.37 -3.28
C SER A 367 -6.56 9.10 -4.75
N GLY A 368 -6.72 7.86 -5.21
CA GLY A 368 -6.32 7.44 -6.56
C GLY A 368 -4.80 7.47 -6.81
N THR A 369 -4.01 7.82 -5.78
CA THR A 369 -2.54 7.97 -5.87
C THR A 369 -1.79 6.99 -4.99
N ASP A 370 -2.48 6.03 -4.37
CA ASP A 370 -1.89 4.98 -3.53
C ASP A 370 -1.27 3.84 -4.36
N PHE A 371 -0.44 3.02 -3.70
CA PHE A 371 0.27 1.92 -4.35
C PHE A 371 -0.69 0.90 -4.97
N MET A 372 -1.73 0.47 -4.25
CA MET A 372 -2.67 -0.55 -4.74
C MET A 372 -3.45 -0.04 -5.95
N THR A 373 -4.02 1.17 -5.90
CA THR A 373 -4.78 1.73 -7.02
C THR A 373 -3.96 1.83 -8.30
N ILE A 374 -2.68 2.23 -8.19
CA ILE A 374 -1.81 2.38 -9.37
C ILE A 374 -1.37 1.04 -9.94
N ASN A 375 -1.16 0.01 -9.09
CA ASN A 375 -0.46 -1.21 -9.49
C ASN A 375 -1.35 -2.45 -9.59
N VAL A 376 -2.59 -2.44 -9.09
CA VAL A 376 -3.45 -3.64 -9.01
C VAL A 376 -3.57 -4.40 -10.33
N SER A 377 -3.60 -3.69 -11.47
CA SER A 377 -3.70 -4.31 -12.80
C SER A 377 -2.44 -5.05 -13.26
N ASN A 378 -1.31 -4.85 -12.57
CA ASN A 378 -0.02 -5.49 -12.85
C ASN A 378 0.29 -6.62 -11.85
N LEU A 379 -0.57 -6.79 -10.84
CA LEU A 379 -0.45 -7.84 -9.84
C LEU A 379 -1.29 -9.05 -10.24
N HIS A 380 -0.90 -10.22 -9.73
CA HIS A 380 -1.66 -11.45 -9.93
C HIS A 380 -3.06 -11.30 -9.32
N SER A 381 -4.11 -11.56 -10.09
CA SER A 381 -5.50 -11.25 -9.71
C SER A 381 -5.92 -11.87 -8.37
N SER A 382 -5.55 -13.11 -8.09
CA SER A 382 -5.84 -13.81 -6.83
C SER A 382 -4.93 -13.42 -5.67
N TYR A 383 -3.86 -12.65 -5.91
CA TYR A 383 -2.85 -12.27 -4.92
C TYR A 383 -2.53 -10.78 -5.01
N ALA A 384 -3.49 -9.95 -5.42
CA ALA A 384 -3.32 -8.51 -5.57
C ALA A 384 -3.36 -7.80 -4.21
N TYR A 385 -2.31 -8.00 -3.42
CA TYR A 385 -2.10 -7.46 -2.07
C TYR A 385 -0.66 -7.00 -1.86
N ILE A 386 -0.49 -6.17 -0.86
CA ILE A 386 0.78 -5.93 -0.17
C ILE A 386 0.89 -6.98 0.93
N TYR A 387 1.90 -7.84 0.86
CA TYR A 387 2.20 -8.85 1.88
C TYR A 387 3.38 -8.34 2.71
N GLY A 388 3.09 -7.79 3.87
CA GLY A 388 4.06 -7.35 4.87
C GLY A 388 4.43 -8.49 5.80
N TYR A 389 5.66 -8.48 6.26
CA TYR A 389 6.18 -9.41 7.26
C TYR A 389 6.64 -8.60 8.47
N ASP A 390 6.19 -8.94 9.65
CA ASP A 390 6.45 -8.19 10.88
C ASP A 390 7.57 -8.76 11.75
N GLY A 391 8.25 -9.79 11.29
CA GLY A 391 9.41 -10.39 11.97
C GLY A 391 9.06 -11.43 13.03
N ASP A 392 7.77 -11.73 13.27
CA ASP A 392 7.34 -12.70 14.29
C ASP A 392 6.73 -13.99 13.71
N GLY A 393 6.83 -14.19 12.40
CA GLY A 393 6.26 -15.32 11.68
C GLY A 393 4.87 -15.06 11.13
N THR A 394 4.30 -13.88 11.36
CA THR A 394 2.99 -13.49 10.84
C THR A 394 3.10 -12.60 9.59
N TRP A 395 2.05 -12.63 8.77
CA TRP A 395 1.96 -11.86 7.54
C TRP A 395 0.80 -10.87 7.64
N THR A 396 1.10 -9.61 7.48
CA THR A 396 0.08 -8.57 7.40
C THR A 396 -0.25 -8.26 5.95
N LEU A 397 -1.56 -8.20 5.63
CA LEU A 397 -2.04 -8.04 4.27
C LEU A 397 -2.83 -6.74 4.13
N TYR A 398 -2.47 -5.93 3.12
CA TYR A 398 -3.18 -4.70 2.81
C TYR A 398 -3.63 -4.66 1.36
N ASN A 399 -4.88 -4.26 1.17
CA ASN A 399 -5.49 -4.00 -0.14
C ASN A 399 -6.55 -2.91 -0.03
N ASN A 400 -7.42 -2.79 -1.04
CA ASN A 400 -8.48 -1.78 -1.05
C ASN A 400 -9.61 -2.04 -0.04
N SER A 401 -9.68 -3.24 0.57
CA SER A 401 -10.62 -3.56 1.65
C SER A 401 -10.07 -3.22 3.04
N SER A 402 -8.75 -3.07 3.17
CA SER A 402 -8.12 -2.67 4.42
C SER A 402 -8.29 -1.18 4.67
N SER A 403 -8.24 -0.74 5.93
CA SER A 403 -8.13 0.68 6.27
C SER A 403 -6.94 1.31 5.56
N ALA A 404 -7.03 2.60 5.27
CA ALA A 404 -5.92 3.33 4.65
C ALA A 404 -4.67 3.22 5.53
N THR A 405 -3.61 2.66 4.98
CA THR A 405 -2.34 2.47 5.65
C THR A 405 -1.19 3.05 4.85
N TYR A 406 -0.03 3.11 5.48
CA TYR A 406 1.19 3.69 4.92
C TYR A 406 2.32 2.67 5.00
N ILE A 407 3.22 2.73 4.01
CA ILE A 407 4.45 1.93 4.00
C ILE A 407 5.59 2.82 4.50
N ALA A 408 6.25 2.41 5.57
CA ALA A 408 7.34 3.15 6.18
C ALA A 408 8.54 3.36 5.22
N PRO A 409 9.40 4.36 5.45
CA PRO A 409 10.60 4.58 4.65
C PRO A 409 11.50 3.34 4.63
N GLY A 410 11.86 2.86 3.42
CA GLY A 410 12.68 1.67 3.26
C GLY A 410 12.05 0.35 3.69
N GLN A 411 10.77 0.32 4.01
CA GLN A 411 10.04 -0.93 4.27
C GLN A 411 9.90 -1.74 3.01
N ALA A 412 10.28 -3.03 3.04
CA ALA A 412 10.02 -3.96 1.96
C ALA A 412 8.79 -4.84 2.24
N PHE A 413 8.22 -5.38 1.17
CA PHE A 413 7.04 -6.23 1.19
C PHE A 413 6.98 -7.08 -0.09
N PHE A 414 6.23 -8.17 -0.04
CA PHE A 414 5.99 -9.00 -1.22
C PHE A 414 4.78 -8.54 -2.01
N VAL A 415 4.88 -8.74 -3.33
CA VAL A 415 3.77 -8.66 -4.28
C VAL A 415 3.84 -9.86 -5.22
N ALA A 416 2.70 -10.30 -5.74
CA ALA A 416 2.63 -11.36 -6.73
C ALA A 416 2.46 -10.78 -8.14
N SER A 417 3.24 -11.22 -9.11
CA SER A 417 3.10 -10.89 -10.53
C SER A 417 2.16 -11.88 -11.23
N ASP A 418 1.44 -11.42 -12.25
CA ASP A 418 0.56 -12.26 -13.09
C ASP A 418 1.20 -12.64 -14.44
N ASP A 419 2.39 -12.15 -14.74
CA ASP A 419 3.03 -12.30 -16.05
C ASP A 419 4.47 -12.78 -15.94
N SER A 420 4.76 -13.84 -16.70
CA SER A 420 6.09 -14.43 -16.90
C SER A 420 6.99 -13.59 -17.84
N GLY A 421 6.71 -12.33 -18.09
CA GLY A 421 7.38 -11.60 -19.16
C GLY A 421 7.65 -10.12 -18.95
N GLY A 422 7.55 -9.58 -17.73
CA GLY A 422 8.04 -8.23 -17.50
C GLY A 422 6.97 -7.20 -17.16
N ASN A 423 6.15 -7.48 -16.18
CA ASN A 423 5.35 -6.47 -15.51
C ASN A 423 6.25 -5.55 -14.65
N THR A 424 5.74 -4.40 -14.31
CA THR A 424 6.40 -3.47 -13.40
C THR A 424 5.40 -2.93 -12.39
N VAL A 425 5.88 -2.68 -11.18
CA VAL A 425 5.17 -1.82 -10.23
C VAL A 425 5.78 -0.43 -10.25
N THR A 426 4.96 0.57 -9.97
CA THR A 426 5.33 1.97 -9.98
C THR A 426 5.15 2.56 -8.60
N PHE A 427 6.20 3.18 -8.08
CA PHE A 427 6.14 4.09 -6.95
C PHE A 427 6.14 5.52 -7.49
N SER A 428 5.04 6.24 -7.36
CA SER A 428 4.94 7.62 -7.84
C SER A 428 5.29 8.61 -6.73
N GLU A 429 5.78 9.79 -7.11
CA GLU A 429 6.03 10.90 -6.19
C GLU A 429 4.77 11.27 -5.40
N ALA A 430 3.61 11.21 -6.04
CA ALA A 430 2.31 11.54 -5.43
C ALA A 430 1.88 10.59 -4.30
N MET A 431 2.50 9.42 -4.16
CA MET A 431 2.24 8.51 -3.03
C MET A 431 2.88 8.99 -1.73
N GLN A 432 3.88 9.88 -1.79
CA GLN A 432 4.67 10.25 -0.62
C GLN A 432 3.86 11.06 0.38
N THR A 433 4.05 10.76 1.66
CA THR A 433 3.50 11.50 2.79
C THR A 433 4.54 11.65 3.90
N VAL A 434 4.44 12.73 4.69
CA VAL A 434 5.41 13.06 5.75
C VAL A 434 5.19 12.29 7.04
N SER A 435 4.04 11.63 7.17
CA SER A 435 3.70 10.86 8.36
C SER A 435 2.95 9.61 7.96
N GLY A 436 3.05 8.59 8.76
CA GLY A 436 2.36 7.33 8.62
C GLY A 436 2.20 6.67 9.97
N THR A 437 1.75 5.44 9.95
CA THR A 437 1.71 4.55 11.10
C THR A 437 3.00 3.74 11.17
N ASP A 438 3.13 2.93 12.17
CA ASP A 438 4.17 1.93 12.32
C ASP A 438 4.22 0.97 11.12
N ASP A 439 5.28 0.19 10.99
CA ASP A 439 5.44 -0.73 9.87
C ASP A 439 4.44 -1.90 9.99
N PHE A 440 3.64 -2.09 8.96
CA PHE A 440 2.69 -3.19 8.73
C PHE A 440 1.81 -3.64 9.90
N ILE A 441 1.55 -2.80 10.91
CA ILE A 441 0.79 -3.17 12.08
C ILE A 441 -0.65 -2.67 12.01
N THR A 442 -1.58 -3.62 12.15
CA THR A 442 -3.02 -3.53 12.43
C THR A 442 -3.77 -2.30 11.90
N GLY A 443 -4.42 -2.48 10.74
CA GLY A 443 -5.39 -1.51 10.22
C GLY A 443 -6.70 -1.51 11.03
N ASP A 444 -7.24 -0.33 11.32
CA ASP A 444 -8.59 -0.14 11.82
C ASP A 444 -9.64 -0.38 10.72
N ILE A 445 -10.83 -0.76 11.11
CA ILE A 445 -11.96 -1.12 10.23
C ILE A 445 -12.56 0.12 9.56
N VAL A 446 -12.96 0.01 8.29
CA VAL A 446 -13.73 1.03 7.58
C VAL A 446 -15.20 1.00 8.06
N GLU A 447 -15.77 2.14 8.44
CA GLU A 447 -17.09 2.27 9.08
C GLU A 447 -18.30 1.71 8.28
N ASP A 448 -18.19 1.47 6.96
CA ASP A 448 -19.28 0.99 6.10
C ASP A 448 -19.10 -0.48 5.66
N SER A 449 -18.38 -1.30 6.41
CA SER A 449 -18.11 -2.70 6.11
C SER A 449 -18.38 -3.59 7.33
N PHE A 450 -18.51 -4.90 7.08
CA PHE A 450 -18.50 -5.93 8.11
C PHE A 450 -17.30 -6.84 7.87
N GLU A 451 -16.55 -7.10 8.92
CA GLU A 451 -15.41 -8.02 8.90
C GLU A 451 -15.59 -9.11 9.95
N LEU A 452 -15.28 -10.33 9.55
CA LEU A 452 -15.26 -11.52 10.39
C LEU A 452 -13.90 -12.19 10.25
N ILE A 453 -13.21 -12.42 11.36
CA ILE A 453 -11.94 -13.16 11.39
C ILE A 453 -12.21 -14.52 12.04
N LEU A 454 -11.93 -15.59 11.30
CA LEU A 454 -11.94 -16.96 11.79
C LEU A 454 -10.51 -17.35 12.14
N LYS A 455 -10.28 -17.76 13.40
CA LYS A 455 -8.96 -18.06 13.95
C LYS A 455 -8.82 -19.52 14.30
N LEU A 456 -7.66 -20.12 14.04
CA LEU A 456 -7.35 -21.51 14.38
C LEU A 456 -6.22 -21.55 15.42
N TYR A 457 -6.44 -22.30 16.48
CA TYR A 457 -5.54 -22.41 17.63
C TYR A 457 -5.08 -23.86 17.86
N GLU A 458 -3.83 -24.01 18.31
CA GLU A 458 -3.34 -25.21 19.01
C GLU A 458 -3.10 -24.86 20.48
N GLY A 459 -3.93 -25.43 21.37
CA GLY A 459 -3.97 -25.00 22.76
C GLY A 459 -4.37 -23.52 22.87
N ASP A 460 -3.49 -22.69 23.44
CA ASP A 460 -3.71 -21.24 23.57
C ASP A 460 -2.98 -20.41 22.48
N THR A 461 -2.26 -21.07 21.57
CA THR A 461 -1.51 -20.38 20.51
C THR A 461 -2.34 -20.28 19.25
N GLU A 462 -2.58 -19.07 18.75
CA GLU A 462 -3.10 -18.81 17.41
C GLU A 462 -2.03 -19.22 16.37
N ILE A 463 -2.40 -20.10 15.44
CA ILE A 463 -1.46 -20.63 14.45
C ILE A 463 -1.84 -20.25 13.02
N ASP A 464 -3.10 -19.84 12.79
CA ASP A 464 -3.57 -19.44 11.48
C ASP A 464 -4.90 -18.69 11.56
N TYR A 465 -5.25 -17.94 10.51
CA TYR A 465 -6.54 -17.25 10.41
C TYR A 465 -6.98 -17.10 8.95
N THR A 466 -8.29 -16.86 8.75
CA THR A 466 -8.86 -16.36 7.48
C THR A 466 -9.89 -15.29 7.76
N ARG A 467 -9.96 -14.27 6.90
CA ARG A 467 -10.87 -13.12 7.04
C ARG A 467 -11.95 -13.15 6.00
N PHE A 468 -13.12 -12.69 6.38
CA PHE A 468 -14.26 -12.48 5.50
C PHE A 468 -14.63 -11.01 5.56
N TYR A 469 -14.68 -10.37 4.40
CA TYR A 469 -14.92 -8.96 4.27
C TYR A 469 -16.16 -8.71 3.42
N PHE A 470 -17.12 -7.93 3.94
CA PHE A 470 -18.39 -7.68 3.29
C PHE A 470 -18.54 -6.21 2.97
N LYS A 471 -18.76 -5.89 1.69
CA LYS A 471 -18.92 -4.53 1.17
C LYS A 471 -19.87 -4.50 -0.02
N GLU A 472 -20.65 -3.43 -0.18
CA GLU A 472 -21.52 -3.25 -1.33
C GLU A 472 -20.74 -3.25 -2.66
N GLY A 473 -21.22 -4.02 -3.62
CA GLY A 473 -20.68 -4.08 -4.99
C GLY A 473 -19.60 -5.11 -5.24
N LEU A 474 -19.28 -5.97 -4.25
CA LEU A 474 -18.41 -7.14 -4.43
C LEU A 474 -19.23 -8.38 -4.86
N ASN A 475 -18.54 -9.41 -5.39
CA ASN A 475 -19.13 -10.62 -5.96
C ASN A 475 -18.84 -11.85 -5.08
N LEU A 476 -19.35 -13.03 -5.50
CA LEU A 476 -18.99 -14.33 -4.91
C LEU A 476 -17.81 -15.01 -5.64
N SER A 477 -17.41 -14.47 -6.78
CA SER A 477 -16.20 -14.83 -7.53
C SER A 477 -15.05 -13.89 -7.15
N LEU A 478 -13.87 -14.09 -7.73
CA LEU A 478 -12.69 -13.29 -7.45
C LEU A 478 -12.89 -11.80 -7.72
N ASP A 479 -12.69 -10.98 -6.69
CA ASP A 479 -12.62 -9.52 -6.75
C ASP A 479 -11.18 -9.05 -6.54
N PRO A 480 -10.40 -8.83 -7.62
CA PRO A 480 -9.00 -8.41 -7.52
C PRO A 480 -8.81 -7.11 -6.72
N GLY A 481 -7.90 -7.13 -5.75
CA GLY A 481 -7.69 -6.03 -4.83
C GLY A 481 -8.62 -6.01 -3.61
N TYR A 482 -9.52 -7.02 -3.49
CA TYR A 482 -10.36 -7.27 -2.31
C TYR A 482 -10.19 -8.69 -1.77
N ASP A 483 -10.07 -9.70 -2.64
CA ASP A 483 -9.72 -11.06 -2.25
C ASP A 483 -8.21 -11.25 -2.17
N ALA A 484 -7.72 -12.02 -1.18
CA ALA A 484 -6.31 -12.39 -1.05
C ALA A 484 -6.11 -13.90 -0.97
N GLY A 485 -5.42 -14.44 -1.97
CA GLY A 485 -4.91 -15.80 -1.87
C GLY A 485 -3.91 -15.94 -0.71
N HIS A 486 -3.97 -17.05 0.02
CA HIS A 486 -3.03 -17.31 1.09
C HIS A 486 -1.62 -17.52 0.51
N PHE A 487 -0.60 -16.87 1.12
CA PHE A 487 0.80 -16.96 0.67
C PHE A 487 1.28 -18.43 0.66
N ASN A 488 0.96 -19.17 1.70
CA ASN A 488 1.20 -20.61 1.80
C ASN A 488 -0.08 -21.39 1.50
N GLN A 489 -0.16 -22.03 0.35
CA GLN A 489 -1.33 -22.83 -0.04
C GLN A 489 -1.48 -24.16 0.73
N GLU A 490 -0.54 -24.49 1.63
CA GLU A 490 -0.61 -25.61 2.58
C GLU A 490 -0.92 -25.15 4.00
N ALA A 491 -1.33 -23.87 4.17
CA ALA A 491 -1.71 -23.28 5.47
C ALA A 491 -2.80 -24.09 6.17
N SER A 492 -2.87 -23.97 7.51
CA SER A 492 -3.77 -24.76 8.34
C SER A 492 -5.23 -24.37 8.20
N LEU A 493 -5.50 -23.08 7.88
CA LEU A 493 -6.86 -22.56 7.70
C LEU A 493 -6.91 -21.62 6.49
N MET A 494 -7.82 -21.86 5.57
CA MET A 494 -8.11 -21.02 4.41
C MET A 494 -9.58 -21.11 4.04
N SER A 495 -10.09 -20.15 3.29
CA SER A 495 -11.42 -20.20 2.67
C SER A 495 -11.33 -20.45 1.16
N ARG A 496 -12.47 -20.74 0.51
CA ARG A 496 -12.62 -20.88 -0.93
C ARG A 496 -13.63 -19.87 -1.45
N LEU A 497 -13.49 -19.44 -2.70
CA LEU A 497 -14.53 -18.66 -3.35
C LEU A 497 -15.81 -19.48 -3.54
N LEU A 498 -16.95 -18.80 -3.49
CA LEU A 498 -18.25 -19.46 -3.63
C LEU A 498 -18.59 -19.68 -5.11
N GLU A 499 -18.11 -18.83 -5.99
CA GLU A 499 -18.27 -18.94 -7.44
C GLU A 499 -16.90 -18.92 -8.12
N GLU A 500 -16.78 -19.55 -9.28
CA GLU A 500 -15.55 -19.61 -10.11
C GLU A 500 -14.30 -20.07 -9.34
N ASP A 501 -14.45 -20.88 -8.29
CA ASP A 501 -13.33 -21.42 -7.51
C ASP A 501 -12.38 -22.24 -8.40
N GLU A 502 -11.12 -21.81 -8.45
CA GLU A 502 -10.03 -22.46 -9.19
C GLU A 502 -9.10 -23.28 -8.27
N GLY A 503 -9.47 -23.44 -7.01
CA GLY A 503 -8.74 -24.22 -6.02
C GLY A 503 -7.67 -23.45 -5.27
N VAL A 504 -7.68 -22.13 -5.34
CA VAL A 504 -6.84 -21.27 -4.53
C VAL A 504 -7.44 -21.15 -3.12
N GLY A 505 -6.62 -21.31 -2.10
CA GLY A 505 -6.98 -21.02 -0.71
C GLY A 505 -6.82 -19.53 -0.42
N PHE A 506 -7.84 -18.91 0.18
CA PHE A 506 -7.85 -17.49 0.48
C PHE A 506 -7.66 -17.22 1.97
N VAL A 507 -6.81 -16.26 2.30
CA VAL A 507 -6.68 -15.69 3.64
C VAL A 507 -7.63 -14.51 3.84
N ILE A 508 -8.04 -13.82 2.77
CA ILE A 508 -9.16 -12.87 2.76
C ILE A 508 -10.10 -13.25 1.62
N ASN A 509 -11.37 -13.40 1.95
CA ASN A 509 -12.46 -13.68 1.03
C ASN A 509 -13.48 -12.55 1.15
N ALA A 510 -13.60 -11.75 0.11
CA ALA A 510 -14.43 -10.57 0.08
C ALA A 510 -15.74 -10.84 -0.68
N MET A 511 -16.86 -10.29 -0.20
CA MET A 511 -18.20 -10.56 -0.75
C MET A 511 -19.10 -9.35 -0.67
N GLY A 512 -20.17 -9.33 -1.47
CA GLY A 512 -21.21 -8.31 -1.37
C GLY A 512 -21.96 -8.37 -0.04
N LEU A 513 -22.34 -7.20 0.50
CA LEU A 513 -23.14 -7.12 1.74
C LEU A 513 -24.47 -7.89 1.66
N GLU A 514 -25.04 -8.04 0.46
CA GLU A 514 -26.24 -8.81 0.21
C GLU A 514 -26.08 -10.31 0.51
N ASN A 515 -24.83 -10.79 0.57
CA ASN A 515 -24.53 -12.22 0.86
C ASN A 515 -24.31 -12.49 2.35
N LEU A 516 -24.32 -11.47 3.20
CA LEU A 516 -24.02 -11.59 4.63
C LEU A 516 -24.98 -12.57 5.34
N ASN A 517 -26.23 -12.66 4.89
CA ASN A 517 -27.26 -13.49 5.54
C ASN A 517 -27.48 -14.87 4.90
N ASP A 518 -26.81 -15.17 3.78
CA ASP A 518 -27.03 -16.42 3.03
C ASP A 518 -25.70 -17.13 2.64
N ALA A 519 -24.54 -16.57 3.01
CA ALA A 519 -23.26 -17.14 2.63
C ALA A 519 -22.98 -18.48 3.32
N VAL A 520 -22.64 -19.48 2.51
CA VAL A 520 -22.15 -20.79 2.97
C VAL A 520 -20.75 -20.96 2.37
N ILE A 521 -19.73 -20.66 3.16
CA ILE A 521 -18.36 -20.50 2.71
C ILE A 521 -17.57 -21.77 2.96
N PRO A 522 -17.03 -22.45 1.92
CA PRO A 522 -16.20 -23.63 2.11
C PRO A 522 -14.88 -23.26 2.80
N LEU A 523 -14.51 -24.03 3.83
CA LEU A 523 -13.24 -23.89 4.54
C LEU A 523 -12.29 -25.05 4.18
N VAL A 524 -11.01 -24.71 4.07
CA VAL A 524 -9.90 -25.66 4.00
C VAL A 524 -9.25 -25.71 5.36
N ILE A 525 -9.22 -26.88 5.98
CA ILE A 525 -8.51 -27.12 7.24
C ILE A 525 -7.51 -28.24 7.01
N ASN A 526 -6.21 -27.94 7.16
CA ASN A 526 -5.11 -28.87 7.03
C ASN A 526 -4.55 -29.21 8.42
N LYS A 527 -4.79 -30.44 8.91
CA LYS A 527 -4.35 -30.92 10.22
C LYS A 527 -4.02 -32.40 10.19
N GLU A 528 -2.97 -32.79 10.89
CA GLU A 528 -2.62 -34.20 11.05
C GLU A 528 -3.59 -34.93 12.00
N SER A 529 -3.70 -36.27 11.81
CA SER A 529 -4.47 -37.12 12.70
C SER A 529 -3.93 -37.04 14.13
N GLY A 530 -4.80 -36.74 15.08
CA GLY A 530 -4.49 -36.67 16.50
C GLY A 530 -4.14 -35.26 17.02
N ASP A 531 -3.96 -34.28 16.13
CA ASP A 531 -3.66 -32.90 16.52
C ASP A 531 -4.96 -32.15 16.87
N ASN A 532 -5.14 -31.86 18.15
CA ASN A 532 -6.29 -31.09 18.61
C ASN A 532 -6.18 -29.64 18.14
N PHE A 533 -7.27 -29.10 17.60
CA PHE A 533 -7.37 -27.69 17.26
C PHE A 533 -8.71 -27.09 17.71
N ARG A 534 -8.72 -25.77 17.86
CA ARG A 534 -9.85 -24.96 18.24
C ARG A 534 -10.06 -23.83 17.23
N ILE A 535 -11.33 -23.56 16.88
CA ILE A 535 -11.70 -22.43 16.01
C ILE A 535 -12.57 -21.47 16.81
N SER A 536 -12.22 -20.18 16.75
CA SER A 536 -12.97 -19.05 17.31
C SER A 536 -13.16 -17.94 16.28
N ILE A 537 -13.96 -16.93 16.61
CA ILE A 537 -14.20 -15.77 15.76
C ILE A 537 -13.94 -14.45 16.48
N ASP A 538 -13.52 -13.43 15.72
CA ASP A 538 -13.64 -12.01 16.05
C ASP A 538 -14.52 -11.33 15.00
N THR A 539 -15.45 -10.46 15.40
CA THR A 539 -16.34 -9.73 14.50
C THR A 539 -16.20 -8.23 14.70
N PHE A 540 -16.18 -7.48 13.60
CA PHE A 540 -16.03 -6.04 13.60
C PHE A 540 -17.06 -5.38 12.67
N GLY A 541 -17.57 -4.20 13.02
CA GLY A 541 -18.47 -3.40 12.20
C GLY A 541 -19.92 -3.41 12.65
N ILE A 542 -20.83 -2.97 11.78
CA ILE A 542 -22.22 -2.62 12.11
C ILE A 542 -23.20 -3.81 12.19
N TYR A 543 -22.82 -5.00 11.76
CA TYR A 543 -23.68 -6.19 11.70
C TYR A 543 -23.36 -7.21 12.80
N ALA A 544 -23.18 -6.73 14.04
CA ALA A 544 -22.80 -7.55 15.18
C ALA A 544 -23.82 -8.64 15.60
N ASP A 545 -25.04 -8.59 15.07
CA ASP A 545 -26.11 -9.53 15.36
C ASP A 545 -26.17 -10.71 14.38
N THR A 546 -25.24 -10.79 13.41
CA THR A 546 -25.16 -11.94 12.49
C THR A 546 -24.70 -13.19 13.21
N ASN A 547 -25.47 -14.27 13.11
CA ASN A 547 -25.07 -15.57 13.63
C ASN A 547 -24.04 -16.22 12.71
N VAL A 548 -22.95 -16.70 13.29
CA VAL A 548 -21.84 -17.37 12.60
C VAL A 548 -21.79 -18.81 13.06
N TYR A 549 -22.14 -19.75 12.17
CA TYR A 549 -22.07 -21.17 12.47
C TYR A 549 -20.94 -21.85 11.73
N LEU A 550 -20.19 -22.70 12.43
CA LEU A 550 -19.28 -23.66 11.81
C LEU A 550 -19.97 -25.00 11.68
N GLU A 551 -20.08 -25.51 10.47
CA GLU A 551 -20.58 -26.83 10.17
C GLU A 551 -19.43 -27.83 10.03
N ASP A 552 -19.41 -28.91 10.78
CA ASP A 552 -18.69 -30.15 10.48
C ASP A 552 -19.65 -31.14 9.83
N ASN A 553 -19.71 -31.12 8.52
CA ASN A 553 -20.64 -31.91 7.75
C ASN A 553 -20.42 -33.43 7.91
N GLN A 554 -19.20 -33.88 8.16
CA GLN A 554 -18.91 -35.31 8.37
C GLN A 554 -19.54 -35.82 9.66
N ASN A 555 -19.61 -34.99 10.70
CA ASN A 555 -20.17 -35.35 11.99
C ASN A 555 -21.60 -34.85 12.19
N GLY A 556 -22.12 -34.02 11.26
CA GLY A 556 -23.44 -33.39 11.37
C GLY A 556 -23.57 -32.44 12.56
N ILE A 557 -22.49 -31.69 12.84
CA ILE A 557 -22.42 -30.76 13.97
C ILE A 557 -22.46 -29.32 13.42
N MET A 558 -23.34 -28.50 14.01
CA MET A 558 -23.40 -27.06 13.83
C MET A 558 -23.01 -26.37 15.13
N THR A 559 -21.98 -25.56 15.15
CA THR A 559 -21.52 -24.80 16.32
C THR A 559 -21.75 -23.33 16.10
N LEU A 560 -22.49 -22.65 16.98
CA LEU A 560 -22.66 -21.19 16.96
C LEU A 560 -21.42 -20.53 17.56
N LEU A 561 -20.51 -20.05 16.70
CA LEU A 561 -19.23 -19.49 17.12
C LEU A 561 -19.37 -18.18 17.90
N ASN A 562 -20.51 -17.49 17.81
CA ASN A 562 -20.81 -16.32 18.64
C ASN A 562 -20.95 -16.66 20.13
N GLU A 563 -21.24 -17.94 20.48
CA GLU A 563 -21.49 -18.39 21.85
C GLU A 563 -20.40 -19.32 22.38
N GLU A 564 -19.81 -20.19 21.53
CA GLU A 564 -18.80 -21.16 21.92
C GLU A 564 -17.81 -21.45 20.80
N ASP A 565 -16.57 -21.79 21.17
CA ASP A 565 -15.56 -22.21 20.22
C ASP A 565 -15.80 -23.64 19.71
N PHE A 566 -15.43 -23.93 18.47
CA PHE A 566 -15.44 -25.29 17.93
C PHE A 566 -14.11 -25.98 18.27
N GLU A 567 -14.16 -27.19 18.82
CA GLU A 567 -12.97 -28.01 19.12
C GLU A 567 -13.05 -29.38 18.45
N LEU A 568 -11.94 -29.82 17.86
CA LEU A 568 -11.84 -31.13 17.22
C LEU A 568 -10.44 -31.73 17.36
N THR A 569 -10.40 -33.04 17.64
CA THR A 569 -9.22 -33.89 17.45
C THR A 569 -9.52 -34.84 16.30
N PRO A 570 -8.93 -34.64 15.09
CA PRO A 570 -9.23 -35.43 13.92
C PRO A 570 -8.74 -36.87 14.06
N GLU A 571 -9.55 -37.85 13.72
CA GLU A 571 -9.17 -39.26 13.68
C GLU A 571 -8.30 -39.65 12.45
N SER A 572 -8.35 -38.84 11.41
CA SER A 572 -7.55 -38.95 10.19
C SER A 572 -7.05 -37.55 9.78
N THR A 573 -5.95 -37.49 9.02
CA THR A 573 -5.42 -36.24 8.48
C THR A 573 -6.50 -35.48 7.70
N LEU A 574 -6.70 -34.23 8.02
CA LEU A 574 -7.59 -33.30 7.34
C LEU A 574 -6.82 -32.61 6.22
N SER A 575 -7.42 -32.50 5.04
CA SER A 575 -6.87 -31.72 3.93
C SER A 575 -7.96 -31.35 2.92
N GLY A 576 -7.88 -30.19 2.35
CA GLY A 576 -8.81 -29.69 1.33
C GLY A 576 -10.16 -29.23 1.91
N ALA A 577 -11.00 -28.68 1.04
CA ALA A 577 -12.35 -28.25 1.35
C ALA A 577 -13.36 -29.42 1.32
N GLY A 578 -14.61 -29.18 1.76
CA GLY A 578 -15.74 -30.09 1.62
C GLY A 578 -16.18 -30.78 2.89
N ARG A 579 -15.48 -30.58 4.01
CA ARG A 579 -15.93 -31.04 5.33
C ARG A 579 -16.47 -29.89 6.18
N PHE A 580 -15.80 -28.76 6.18
CA PHE A 580 -16.14 -27.62 7.02
C PHE A 580 -16.71 -26.48 6.20
N TYR A 581 -17.79 -25.87 6.70
CA TYR A 581 -18.43 -24.72 6.08
C TYR A 581 -18.73 -23.67 7.15
N LEU A 582 -18.55 -22.40 6.78
CA LEU A 582 -18.95 -21.26 7.58
C LEU A 582 -20.27 -20.72 7.05
N HIS A 583 -21.29 -20.65 7.91
CA HIS A 583 -22.61 -20.09 7.59
C HIS A 583 -22.78 -18.77 8.29
N LEU A 584 -23.22 -17.76 7.54
CA LEU A 584 -23.61 -16.46 8.07
C LEU A 584 -25.11 -16.29 7.84
N THR A 585 -25.87 -15.97 8.90
CA THR A 585 -27.33 -15.85 8.81
C THR A 585 -27.90 -15.04 9.97
N GLU A 586 -29.03 -14.37 9.76
CA GLU A 586 -29.85 -13.79 10.83
C GLU A 586 -30.73 -14.82 11.53
N ASP A 587 -30.94 -16.00 10.89
CA ASP A 587 -31.76 -17.08 11.45
C ASP A 587 -30.98 -17.92 12.48
N THR A 588 -31.70 -18.44 13.46
CA THR A 588 -31.16 -19.44 14.40
C THR A 588 -31.42 -20.86 13.88
N PHE A 589 -30.33 -21.58 13.54
CA PHE A 589 -30.48 -23.02 13.24
C PHE A 589 -30.78 -23.83 14.49
N SER A 590 -31.82 -24.70 14.41
CA SER A 590 -32.05 -25.75 15.42
C SER A 590 -31.33 -27.04 14.97
N ASN A 591 -30.89 -27.88 15.91
CA ASN A 591 -30.27 -29.18 15.61
C ASN A 591 -31.13 -30.14 14.76
N GLU A 592 -32.30 -29.72 14.27
CA GLU A 592 -33.23 -30.47 13.43
C GLU A 592 -33.33 -29.92 11.99
N ASP A 593 -32.63 -28.81 11.66
CA ASP A 593 -32.62 -28.22 10.32
C ASP A 593 -31.51 -28.87 9.47
N GLU A 594 -31.89 -29.81 8.56
CA GLU A 594 -30.98 -30.31 7.55
C GLU A 594 -30.72 -29.19 6.53
N VAL A 595 -29.54 -28.54 6.62
CA VAL A 595 -29.06 -27.63 5.59
C VAL A 595 -28.57 -28.51 4.42
N GLU A 596 -29.24 -28.46 3.25
CA GLU A 596 -28.72 -29.08 2.02
C GLU A 596 -27.51 -28.27 1.52
N THR A 597 -26.32 -28.58 2.02
CA THR A 597 -25.07 -27.99 1.50
C THR A 597 -24.58 -28.75 0.28
N ASN A 598 -24.07 -27.99 -0.71
CA ASN A 598 -23.39 -28.53 -1.86
C ASN A 598 -21.99 -29.02 -1.45
N LEU A 599 -21.88 -30.30 -1.13
CA LEU A 599 -20.68 -30.88 -0.53
C LEU A 599 -19.51 -31.11 -1.51
N LEU A 600 -19.82 -31.26 -2.81
CA LEU A 600 -18.81 -31.52 -3.81
C LEU A 600 -18.32 -30.23 -4.46
N ASN A 601 -17.02 -30.02 -4.45
CA ASN A 601 -16.37 -29.00 -5.22
C ASN A 601 -15.50 -29.62 -6.32
N VAL A 602 -15.37 -28.94 -7.48
CA VAL A 602 -14.53 -29.36 -8.58
C VAL A 602 -13.87 -28.17 -9.26
N PHE A 603 -12.56 -28.26 -9.44
CA PHE A 603 -11.79 -27.20 -10.09
C PHE A 603 -10.58 -27.78 -10.82
N LYS A 604 -9.96 -26.96 -11.65
CA LYS A 604 -8.66 -27.20 -12.27
C LYS A 604 -7.78 -25.97 -12.06
N ALA A 605 -6.78 -26.13 -11.23
CA ALA A 605 -5.79 -25.06 -11.03
C ALA A 605 -4.91 -24.89 -12.28
N ASP A 606 -4.58 -23.67 -12.62
CA ASP A 606 -3.86 -23.28 -13.84
C ASP A 606 -2.47 -23.93 -13.96
N TYR A 607 -1.81 -24.15 -12.81
CA TYR A 607 -0.43 -24.62 -12.73
C TYR A 607 -0.26 -26.15 -12.76
N ASN A 608 -1.33 -26.93 -12.84
CA ASN A 608 -1.22 -28.40 -12.87
C ASN A 608 -2.06 -29.04 -13.99
N ASN A 609 -1.80 -30.32 -14.26
CA ASN A 609 -2.51 -31.10 -15.28
C ASN A 609 -3.58 -32.02 -14.67
N PHE A 610 -4.22 -31.60 -13.58
CA PHE A 610 -5.23 -32.40 -12.90
C PHE A 610 -6.51 -31.59 -12.68
N ILE A 611 -7.66 -32.25 -12.81
CA ILE A 611 -8.93 -31.81 -12.26
C ILE A 611 -8.99 -32.33 -10.83
N THR A 612 -9.26 -31.48 -9.88
CA THR A 612 -9.40 -31.83 -8.47
C THR A 612 -10.89 -31.85 -8.11
N VAL A 613 -11.32 -32.89 -7.38
CA VAL A 613 -12.66 -33.03 -6.80
C VAL A 613 -12.51 -33.18 -5.29
N GLU A 614 -13.19 -32.33 -4.54
CA GLU A 614 -13.18 -32.28 -3.08
C GLU A 614 -14.57 -32.58 -2.51
N GLY A 615 -14.67 -32.89 -1.22
CA GLY A 615 -15.93 -33.21 -0.53
C GLY A 615 -16.41 -34.66 -0.69
N LEU A 616 -15.60 -35.53 -1.31
CA LEU A 616 -15.99 -36.92 -1.59
C LEU A 616 -16.17 -37.80 -0.34
N ALA A 617 -15.46 -37.50 0.74
CA ALA A 617 -15.51 -38.32 1.96
C ALA A 617 -16.85 -38.24 2.69
N THR A 618 -17.62 -37.18 2.47
CA THR A 618 -18.95 -36.96 3.04
C THR A 618 -20.06 -37.66 2.24
N GLU A 619 -19.74 -38.11 1.00
CA GLU A 619 -20.69 -38.76 0.13
C GLU A 619 -20.96 -40.22 0.52
N SER A 620 -22.21 -40.58 0.76
CA SER A 620 -22.61 -41.96 1.04
C SER A 620 -22.62 -42.86 -0.20
N ASN A 621 -22.62 -42.27 -1.40
CA ASN A 621 -22.70 -42.96 -2.69
C ASN A 621 -21.44 -42.71 -3.48
N GLN A 622 -21.14 -43.64 -4.44
CA GLN A 622 -20.05 -43.42 -5.39
C GLN A 622 -20.36 -42.22 -6.29
N THR A 623 -19.38 -41.34 -6.48
CA THR A 623 -19.49 -40.18 -7.34
C THR A 623 -19.03 -40.49 -8.74
N ASN A 624 -19.88 -40.28 -9.74
CA ASN A 624 -19.54 -40.42 -11.14
C ASN A 624 -19.15 -39.07 -11.73
N LEU A 625 -17.98 -39.01 -12.35
CA LEU A 625 -17.48 -37.84 -13.07
C LEU A 625 -17.54 -38.04 -14.55
N LYS A 626 -18.09 -37.06 -15.27
CA LYS A 626 -18.10 -37.03 -16.73
C LYS A 626 -17.64 -35.65 -17.21
N LEU A 627 -16.77 -35.65 -18.24
CA LEU A 627 -16.27 -34.43 -18.86
C LEU A 627 -16.71 -34.39 -20.31
N TYR A 628 -17.27 -33.26 -20.73
CA TYR A 628 -17.78 -33.02 -22.07
C TYR A 628 -17.05 -31.85 -22.72
N ASN A 629 -16.73 -31.96 -24.02
CA ASN A 629 -16.29 -30.80 -24.77
C ASN A 629 -17.47 -29.88 -25.15
N LEU A 630 -17.21 -28.71 -25.73
CA LEU A 630 -18.25 -27.73 -26.13
C LEU A 630 -19.26 -28.29 -27.17
N LEU A 631 -18.92 -29.37 -27.88
CA LEU A 631 -19.84 -30.05 -28.82
C LEU A 631 -20.73 -31.09 -28.12
N GLY A 632 -20.63 -31.22 -26.79
CA GLY A 632 -21.41 -32.18 -26.00
C GLY A 632 -20.88 -33.61 -26.08
N LYS A 633 -19.69 -33.85 -26.68
CA LYS A 633 -19.08 -35.16 -26.71
C LYS A 633 -18.40 -35.47 -25.38
N GLU A 634 -18.76 -36.60 -24.76
CA GLU A 634 -18.06 -37.13 -23.60
C GLU A 634 -16.61 -37.50 -23.99
N VAL A 635 -15.64 -36.87 -23.28
CA VAL A 635 -14.20 -37.07 -23.52
C VAL A 635 -13.49 -37.80 -22.38
N LEU A 636 -14.11 -37.82 -21.18
CA LEU A 636 -13.63 -38.56 -20.03
C LEU A 636 -14.83 -38.97 -19.16
N SER A 637 -14.80 -40.19 -18.62
CA SER A 637 -15.76 -40.68 -17.65
C SER A 637 -15.06 -41.59 -16.64
N THR A 638 -15.27 -41.33 -15.34
CA THR A 638 -14.70 -42.14 -14.27
C THR A 638 -15.61 -42.17 -13.06
N THR A 639 -15.44 -43.16 -12.20
CA THR A 639 -16.10 -43.23 -10.90
C THR A 639 -15.08 -42.96 -9.82
N LEU A 640 -15.36 -42.00 -8.93
CA LEU A 640 -14.47 -41.59 -7.87
C LEU A 640 -14.82 -42.36 -6.59
N PRO A 641 -13.81 -42.97 -5.94
CA PRO A 641 -14.03 -43.57 -4.64
C PRO A 641 -14.16 -42.48 -3.58
N ASN A 642 -15.08 -42.67 -2.61
CA ASN A 642 -15.31 -41.74 -1.50
C ASN A 642 -14.52 -42.13 -0.22
N ASN A 643 -13.35 -42.75 -0.38
CA ASN A 643 -12.47 -43.12 0.71
C ASN A 643 -11.46 -42.02 1.09
N ASN A 644 -11.36 -40.98 0.30
CA ASN A 644 -10.53 -39.78 0.54
C ASN A 644 -11.38 -38.55 0.20
N ASN A 645 -11.23 -37.49 0.97
CA ASN A 645 -11.96 -36.24 0.73
C ASN A 645 -11.64 -35.62 -0.63
N THR A 646 -10.41 -35.74 -1.08
CA THR A 646 -9.92 -35.15 -2.32
C THR A 646 -9.44 -36.24 -3.31
N GLN A 647 -9.83 -36.12 -4.59
CA GLN A 647 -9.36 -36.97 -5.67
C GLN A 647 -8.91 -36.09 -6.85
N THR A 648 -7.84 -36.53 -7.53
CA THR A 648 -7.31 -35.84 -8.70
C THR A 648 -7.45 -36.70 -9.97
N ILE A 649 -7.84 -36.08 -11.06
CA ILE A 649 -8.04 -36.74 -12.38
C ILE A 649 -7.14 -36.05 -13.38
N SER A 650 -6.23 -36.85 -14.01
CA SER A 650 -5.31 -36.32 -15.02
C SER A 650 -6.05 -35.77 -16.24
N THR A 651 -5.64 -34.60 -16.68
CA THR A 651 -6.08 -33.97 -17.93
C THR A 651 -5.15 -34.31 -19.12
N GLU A 652 -4.16 -35.16 -18.90
CA GLU A 652 -3.20 -35.56 -19.92
C GLU A 652 -3.92 -36.21 -21.12
N GLY A 653 -3.65 -35.71 -22.30
CA GLY A 653 -4.31 -36.16 -23.54
C GLY A 653 -5.58 -35.39 -23.91
N LEU A 654 -6.05 -34.46 -23.05
CA LEU A 654 -7.11 -33.52 -23.41
C LEU A 654 -6.50 -32.28 -24.13
N SER A 655 -7.22 -31.77 -25.12
CA SER A 655 -6.79 -30.57 -25.82
C SER A 655 -7.10 -29.33 -25.01
N THR A 656 -6.28 -28.27 -25.12
CA THR A 656 -6.59 -26.95 -24.58
C THR A 656 -7.98 -26.50 -25.05
N GLY A 657 -8.82 -26.06 -24.14
CA GLY A 657 -10.18 -25.60 -24.44
C GLY A 657 -11.13 -25.60 -23.26
N ILE A 658 -12.36 -25.19 -23.51
CA ILE A 658 -13.46 -25.18 -22.53
C ILE A 658 -14.14 -26.54 -22.51
N TYR A 659 -14.37 -27.06 -21.31
CA TYR A 659 -15.07 -28.30 -21.02
C TYR A 659 -16.20 -28.08 -20.02
N VAL A 660 -17.18 -28.97 -20.04
CA VAL A 660 -18.24 -29.04 -19.02
C VAL A 660 -18.05 -30.33 -18.26
N ILE A 661 -17.81 -30.19 -16.93
CA ILE A 661 -17.75 -31.35 -16.03
C ILE A 661 -19.12 -31.56 -15.37
N LYS A 662 -19.44 -32.80 -15.14
CA LYS A 662 -20.65 -33.24 -14.47
C LYS A 662 -20.28 -34.28 -13.41
N LEU A 663 -20.64 -33.99 -12.17
CA LEU A 663 -20.53 -34.92 -11.04
C LEU A 663 -21.91 -35.37 -10.63
N GLU A 664 -22.10 -36.67 -10.45
CA GLU A 664 -23.35 -37.28 -9.99
C GLU A 664 -23.05 -38.17 -8.79
N SER A 665 -23.60 -37.83 -7.62
CA SER A 665 -23.54 -38.62 -6.37
C SER A 665 -24.93 -38.78 -5.78
N GLY A 666 -25.49 -39.98 -5.83
CA GLY A 666 -26.88 -40.21 -5.41
C GLY A 666 -27.88 -39.34 -6.18
N ASN A 667 -28.60 -38.46 -5.47
CA ASN A 667 -29.54 -37.50 -6.06
C ASN A 667 -28.86 -36.14 -6.41
N TYR A 668 -27.60 -35.97 -6.02
CA TYR A 668 -26.85 -34.73 -6.20
C TYR A 668 -26.22 -34.66 -7.59
N LEU A 669 -26.33 -33.50 -8.22
CA LEU A 669 -25.78 -33.22 -9.55
C LEU A 669 -25.10 -31.85 -9.57
N LEU A 670 -23.75 -31.85 -9.70
CA LEU A 670 -22.95 -30.66 -9.95
C LEU A 670 -22.58 -30.59 -11.42
N THR A 671 -22.79 -29.42 -12.05
CA THR A 671 -22.32 -29.16 -13.41
C THR A 671 -21.53 -27.86 -13.39
N LYS A 672 -20.25 -27.91 -13.81
CA LYS A 672 -19.34 -26.75 -13.80
C LYS A 672 -18.60 -26.64 -15.13
N LYS A 673 -18.25 -25.43 -15.53
CA LYS A 673 -17.39 -25.15 -16.67
C LYS A 673 -15.93 -25.20 -16.20
N LEU A 674 -15.05 -25.88 -16.95
CA LEU A 674 -13.61 -25.91 -16.68
C LEU A 674 -12.84 -25.45 -17.93
N ILE A 675 -11.71 -24.79 -17.69
CA ILE A 675 -10.76 -24.40 -18.73
C ILE A 675 -9.53 -25.30 -18.60
N ILE A 676 -9.17 -26.02 -19.68
CA ILE A 676 -7.94 -26.80 -19.77
C ILE A 676 -6.98 -26.01 -20.67
N LYS A 677 -5.87 -25.58 -20.09
CA LYS A 677 -4.79 -24.83 -20.78
C LYS A 677 -3.67 -25.72 -21.21
#